data_352b109aaf2d1485fdcb98884a56205b
#
_entry.id   352b109aaf2d1485fdcb98884a56205b
#
_cell.length_a   1.000
_cell.length_b   1.000
_cell.length_c   1.000
_cell.angle_alpha   90.00
_cell.angle_beta   90.00
_cell.angle_gamma   90.00
#
_symmetry.space_group_name_H-M   'P 1'
#
loop_
_entity.id
_entity.type
_entity.pdbx_description
1 polymer ?
#
loop_
_entity_poly.entity_id
_entity_poly.type
_entity_poly.pdbx_seq_one_letter_code
_entity_poly.pdbx_strand_id
1 'polypeptide(L)'
;MADEKVRLAQRFINSYNVPGIPKLDEDGKTSWSVMYALTRALQYELGITALSDSFGPTTVATLQQQFPVIDGLNTHGNVNRIVAYGLYCKGYPGGDLKGVYDDEVAESVTRLKQDMGVAGTYPGDGLVPKVFKGLLTMDPYVVVNNGRDQVRAVQQWLNGTFITRRDFFVIPCDGHFSRDVQKALLLAIQFQLGMSDDVANGRFGPATKAGIRSNQLSVGSSGRWVQLFSGAMIFNQRDGVAFATSFTSELAARVREFQRFVALPESGDGDFATWASLLVSTGDDTRRGTACDSVSEVTTFRAAALRSAGYQVVGRYLCNVTGSSLNKMIQPFELDTIVAAGLRVFPIYQTYGGEAAYFRREQGMGDAFAAISWARYHGFQAGTRIYFAVDFDALDYQITENVIPHFTGIKTILDEHGAEYSLGIYGARNVCSRVRAAGLSTGSFVSDMSTGFSGNLGFPMPSDWAFDQIATVQVGSGTGAIEIDNNIANGRDLGQNSFSSQVYFGLDVGFDMSWRDAMLRDVQAYLESINVPESGGPGGEALTLHTTTESYNATLAVDGLITSLARTLRMRKALIQCPLLWEIRKLNIADPPADDAVRLGLKDDSSTGLAQIFAATAIRARNHCIRQGIIGGTIMDFGNDDDRLSVWHKLNEDNIYNISTVPLVLIEGAADVGLRRPDVFFTEDETRRTLARYNGTGDAAENYGRQLLGLYRVFEKYHKPLREAS
;
A
#
# COMPACT_ATOMS: atom_id res chain seq x y z
N MET A 1 21.62 4.93 -19.66
CA MET A 1 22.59 5.68 -20.48
C MET A 1 21.79 6.56 -21.43
N ALA A 2 22.27 7.76 -21.73
CA ALA A 2 21.66 8.62 -22.75
C ALA A 2 21.97 8.04 -24.14
N ASP A 3 20.96 7.97 -25.01
CA ASP A 3 21.10 7.46 -26.39
C ASP A 3 21.20 8.65 -27.35
N GLU A 4 22.26 8.69 -28.16
CA GLU A 4 22.50 9.82 -29.07
C GLU A 4 21.46 9.91 -30.20
N LYS A 5 20.97 8.78 -30.72
CA LYS A 5 19.93 8.82 -31.76
C LYS A 5 18.57 9.27 -31.22
N VAL A 6 18.25 8.95 -29.94
CA VAL A 6 17.07 9.53 -29.26
C VAL A 6 17.28 11.03 -29.07
N ARG A 7 18.50 11.47 -28.73
CA ARG A 7 18.82 12.90 -28.65
C ARG A 7 18.66 13.62 -30.00
N LEU A 8 19.00 12.96 -31.12
CA LEU A 8 18.71 13.49 -32.45
C LEU A 8 17.22 13.64 -32.72
N ALA A 9 16.38 12.70 -32.25
CA ALA A 9 14.92 12.82 -32.32
C ALA A 9 14.42 14.05 -31.52
N GLN A 10 14.94 14.24 -30.30
CA GLN A 10 14.60 15.39 -29.45
C GLN A 10 15.03 16.69 -30.12
N ARG A 11 16.24 16.77 -30.71
CA ARG A 11 16.71 17.95 -31.50
C ARG A 11 15.87 18.22 -32.74
N PHE A 12 15.46 17.17 -33.47
CA PHE A 12 14.57 17.30 -34.62
C PHE A 12 13.23 17.91 -34.18
N ILE A 13 12.63 17.42 -33.10
CA ILE A 13 11.40 18.00 -32.52
C ILE A 13 11.65 19.45 -32.10
N ASN A 14 12.78 19.75 -31.44
CA ASN A 14 13.14 21.07 -30.98
C ASN A 14 13.39 22.07 -32.16
N SER A 15 13.66 21.58 -33.38
CA SER A 15 13.80 22.43 -34.57
C SER A 15 12.46 23.00 -35.04
N TYR A 16 11.32 22.43 -34.64
CA TYR A 16 10.01 23.01 -34.91
C TYR A 16 9.80 24.22 -34.01
N ASN A 17 9.65 25.39 -34.62
CA ASN A 17 9.27 26.63 -33.93
C ASN A 17 7.78 26.91 -34.10
N VAL A 18 6.96 25.94 -33.74
CA VAL A 18 5.52 25.94 -33.94
C VAL A 18 4.82 25.96 -32.59
N PRO A 19 3.91 26.93 -32.32
CA PRO A 19 3.08 26.86 -31.11
C PRO A 19 2.32 25.53 -31.02
N GLY A 20 2.42 24.88 -29.87
CA GLY A 20 1.76 23.59 -29.64
C GLY A 20 2.66 22.35 -29.81
N ILE A 21 3.90 22.51 -30.37
CA ILE A 21 4.93 21.44 -30.30
C ILE A 21 5.86 21.80 -29.14
N PRO A 22 5.89 20.97 -28.07
CA PRO A 22 6.69 21.28 -26.88
C PRO A 22 8.19 21.14 -27.19
N LYS A 23 9.02 21.95 -26.55
CA LYS A 23 10.46 21.76 -26.50
C LYS A 23 10.76 20.63 -25.52
N LEU A 24 11.66 19.73 -25.88
CA LEU A 24 12.09 18.57 -25.10
C LEU A 24 13.49 18.80 -24.52
N ASP A 25 13.74 18.27 -23.32
CA ASP A 25 15.08 18.08 -22.82
C ASP A 25 15.83 17.09 -23.71
N GLU A 26 17.05 17.43 -24.13
CA GLU A 26 17.87 16.57 -24.99
C GLU A 26 18.66 15.54 -24.15
N ASP A 27 17.93 14.80 -23.32
CA ASP A 27 18.48 13.84 -22.34
C ASP A 27 18.81 12.46 -22.95
N GLY A 28 18.40 12.22 -24.21
CA GLY A 28 18.61 10.95 -24.91
C GLY A 28 17.78 9.79 -24.34
N LYS A 29 16.64 10.07 -23.70
CA LYS A 29 15.73 9.04 -23.19
C LYS A 29 14.41 9.05 -23.95
N THR A 30 13.96 7.87 -24.34
CA THR A 30 12.61 7.69 -24.88
C THR A 30 11.59 7.85 -23.74
N SER A 31 10.53 8.60 -23.99
CA SER A 31 9.46 8.87 -23.01
C SER A 31 8.15 9.17 -23.75
N TRP A 32 7.05 9.20 -23.00
CA TRP A 32 5.77 9.71 -23.53
C TRP A 32 5.89 11.11 -24.10
N SER A 33 6.69 12.01 -23.50
CA SER A 33 6.91 13.35 -24.01
C SER A 33 7.50 13.36 -25.43
N VAL A 34 8.42 12.43 -25.73
CA VAL A 34 8.98 12.27 -27.08
C VAL A 34 7.91 11.76 -28.04
N MET A 35 7.11 10.75 -27.68
CA MET A 35 6.04 10.19 -28.52
C MET A 35 4.94 11.21 -28.79
N TYR A 36 4.52 11.97 -27.79
CA TYR A 36 3.55 13.05 -27.95
C TYR A 36 4.06 14.16 -28.86
N ALA A 37 5.33 14.53 -28.72
CA ALA A 37 5.92 15.56 -29.56
C ALA A 37 6.10 15.10 -31.02
N LEU A 38 6.45 13.83 -31.26
CA LEU A 38 6.44 13.22 -32.61
C LEU A 38 5.02 13.20 -33.19
N THR A 39 4.00 12.87 -32.38
CA THR A 39 2.60 12.91 -32.81
C THR A 39 2.16 14.31 -33.22
N ARG A 40 2.51 15.33 -32.42
CA ARG A 40 2.20 16.75 -32.77
C ARG A 40 2.98 17.23 -34.00
N ALA A 41 4.23 16.79 -34.16
CA ALA A 41 5.02 17.06 -35.37
C ALA A 41 4.36 16.44 -36.60
N LEU A 42 3.91 15.18 -36.52
CA LEU A 42 3.15 14.53 -37.60
C LEU A 42 1.85 15.30 -37.91
N GLN A 43 1.08 15.69 -36.89
CA GLN A 43 -0.14 16.48 -37.09
C GLN A 43 0.14 17.81 -37.81
N TYR A 44 1.24 18.48 -37.45
CA TYR A 44 1.67 19.68 -38.14
C TYR A 44 2.02 19.45 -39.62
N GLU A 45 2.81 18.40 -39.91
CA GLU A 45 3.16 18.03 -41.29
C GLU A 45 1.93 17.63 -42.13
N LEU A 46 0.86 17.13 -41.47
CA LEU A 46 -0.44 16.84 -42.09
C LEU A 46 -1.33 18.09 -42.27
N GLY A 47 -0.90 19.30 -41.81
CA GLY A 47 -1.68 20.52 -41.88
C GLY A 47 -2.79 20.63 -40.83
N ILE A 48 -2.75 19.81 -39.78
CA ILE A 48 -3.70 19.88 -38.66
C ILE A 48 -3.30 21.06 -37.75
N THR A 49 -4.20 21.98 -37.52
CA THR A 49 -3.94 23.19 -36.75
C THR A 49 -4.14 23.00 -35.24
N ALA A 50 -5.05 22.14 -34.82
CA ALA A 50 -5.33 21.80 -33.43
C ALA A 50 -4.42 20.63 -33.00
N LEU A 51 -3.16 20.94 -32.68
CA LEU A 51 -2.17 19.92 -32.26
C LEU A 51 -2.49 19.38 -30.87
N SER A 52 -2.38 18.07 -30.69
CA SER A 52 -2.63 17.39 -29.42
C SER A 52 -1.75 16.16 -29.24
N ASP A 53 -1.60 15.66 -28.01
CA ASP A 53 -0.87 14.43 -27.70
C ASP A 53 -1.59 13.18 -28.23
N SER A 54 -2.87 13.31 -28.59
CA SER A 54 -3.70 12.20 -29.04
C SER A 54 -3.54 11.95 -30.53
N PHE A 55 -3.10 10.74 -30.91
CA PHE A 55 -3.21 10.24 -32.28
C PHE A 55 -4.66 9.81 -32.55
N GLY A 56 -5.59 10.82 -32.60
CA GLY A 56 -7.04 10.65 -32.66
C GLY A 56 -7.58 10.32 -34.07
N PRO A 57 -8.92 10.20 -34.18
CA PRO A 57 -9.59 9.90 -35.46
C PRO A 57 -9.26 10.89 -36.57
N THR A 58 -9.14 12.19 -36.27
CA THR A 58 -8.77 13.23 -37.23
C THR A 58 -7.38 12.97 -37.81
N THR A 59 -6.39 12.67 -36.96
CA THR A 59 -5.03 12.36 -37.39
C THR A 59 -5.00 11.11 -38.29
N VAL A 60 -5.72 10.05 -37.90
CA VAL A 60 -5.82 8.83 -38.70
C VAL A 60 -6.50 9.11 -40.06
N ALA A 61 -7.59 9.86 -40.08
CA ALA A 61 -8.32 10.15 -41.32
C ALA A 61 -7.48 11.02 -42.26
N THR A 62 -6.84 12.07 -41.77
CA THR A 62 -5.97 12.95 -42.56
C THR A 62 -4.75 12.19 -43.10
N LEU A 63 -4.13 11.36 -42.25
CA LEU A 63 -3.02 10.49 -42.68
C LEU A 63 -3.48 9.51 -43.74
N GLN A 64 -4.64 8.86 -43.58
CA GLN A 64 -5.20 7.95 -44.59
C GLN A 64 -5.47 8.63 -45.93
N GLN A 65 -5.85 9.91 -45.89
CA GLN A 65 -6.11 10.68 -47.12
C GLN A 65 -4.82 11.11 -47.82
N GLN A 66 -3.80 11.56 -47.07
CA GLN A 66 -2.57 12.10 -47.66
C GLN A 66 -1.49 11.01 -47.90
N PHE A 67 -1.39 10.09 -46.97
CA PHE A 67 -0.39 9.02 -46.93
C PHE A 67 -1.03 7.69 -46.57
N PRO A 68 -1.85 7.06 -47.46
CA PRO A 68 -2.49 5.78 -47.19
C PRO A 68 -1.48 4.65 -46.91
N VAL A 69 -0.29 4.76 -47.49
CA VAL A 69 0.89 3.95 -47.22
C VAL A 69 2.11 4.86 -47.29
N ILE A 70 3.01 4.78 -46.34
CA ILE A 70 4.34 5.41 -46.38
C ILE A 70 5.35 4.32 -46.66
N ASP A 71 6.05 4.43 -47.77
CA ASP A 71 7.05 3.48 -48.28
C ASP A 71 8.22 4.20 -48.94
N GLY A 72 9.06 3.46 -49.67
CA GLY A 72 10.22 4.01 -50.40
C GLY A 72 9.87 5.03 -51.49
N LEU A 73 8.60 5.17 -51.85
CA LEU A 73 8.13 6.19 -52.80
C LEU A 73 7.76 7.52 -52.14
N ASN A 74 7.70 7.55 -50.80
CA ASN A 74 7.37 8.78 -50.07
C ASN A 74 8.54 9.77 -50.09
N THR A 75 8.29 10.97 -50.63
CA THR A 75 9.26 12.05 -50.72
C THR A 75 9.16 13.09 -49.61
N HIS A 76 8.19 12.95 -48.69
CA HIS A 76 8.00 13.91 -47.61
C HIS A 76 9.02 13.69 -46.48
N GLY A 77 10.16 14.39 -46.56
CA GLY A 77 11.31 14.15 -45.69
C GLY A 77 11.04 14.20 -44.19
N ASN A 78 10.18 15.13 -43.72
CA ASN A 78 9.86 15.22 -42.28
C ASN A 78 8.96 14.07 -41.81
N VAL A 79 7.99 13.63 -42.62
CA VAL A 79 7.19 12.44 -42.31
C VAL A 79 8.08 11.21 -42.20
N ASN A 80 9.04 11.01 -43.19
CA ASN A 80 10.00 9.93 -43.11
C ASN A 80 10.90 10.00 -41.86
N ARG A 81 11.33 11.21 -41.45
CA ARG A 81 12.08 11.39 -40.19
C ARG A 81 11.24 10.99 -38.97
N ILE A 82 9.96 11.34 -38.92
CA ILE A 82 9.08 10.96 -37.80
C ILE A 82 8.93 9.43 -37.74
N VAL A 83 8.81 8.76 -38.87
CA VAL A 83 8.81 7.27 -38.95
C VAL A 83 10.14 6.72 -38.42
N ALA A 84 11.27 7.19 -38.93
CA ALA A 84 12.61 6.73 -38.59
C ALA A 84 12.90 6.93 -37.07
N TYR A 85 12.60 8.12 -36.53
CA TYR A 85 12.75 8.38 -35.11
C TYR A 85 11.78 7.58 -34.22
N GLY A 86 10.54 7.39 -34.67
CA GLY A 86 9.57 6.51 -33.99
C GLY A 86 10.06 5.07 -33.90
N LEU A 87 10.60 4.52 -35.01
CA LEU A 87 11.21 3.19 -35.06
C LEU A 87 12.39 3.08 -34.10
N TYR A 88 13.29 4.05 -34.13
CA TYR A 88 14.47 4.04 -33.26
C TYR A 88 14.09 4.11 -31.78
N CYS A 89 13.18 5.00 -31.42
CA CYS A 89 12.67 5.11 -30.04
C CYS A 89 11.98 3.81 -29.55
N LYS A 90 11.52 2.97 -30.46
CA LYS A 90 10.95 1.65 -30.16
C LYS A 90 11.97 0.52 -30.15
N GLY A 91 13.25 0.81 -30.43
CA GLY A 91 14.33 -0.18 -30.47
C GLY A 91 14.53 -0.88 -31.83
N TYR A 92 13.93 -0.35 -32.89
CA TYR A 92 14.22 -0.79 -34.28
C TYR A 92 15.25 0.14 -34.94
N PRO A 93 16.07 -0.34 -35.88
CA PRO A 93 16.90 0.55 -36.68
C PRO A 93 16.03 1.61 -37.40
N GLY A 94 16.44 2.84 -37.37
CA GLY A 94 15.70 3.97 -37.96
C GLY A 94 16.32 4.50 -39.24
N GLY A 95 17.18 3.74 -39.87
CA GLY A 95 17.91 4.15 -41.07
C GLY A 95 18.92 5.28 -40.77
N ASP A 96 19.22 6.09 -41.80
CA ASP A 96 20.20 7.17 -41.74
C ASP A 96 19.64 8.44 -41.04
N LEU A 97 18.36 8.47 -40.70
CA LEU A 97 17.63 9.56 -40.01
C LEU A 97 17.59 10.89 -40.82
N LYS A 98 17.94 10.88 -42.10
CA LYS A 98 17.99 12.09 -42.96
C LYS A 98 16.68 12.42 -43.67
N GLY A 99 15.66 11.59 -43.50
CA GLY A 99 14.34 11.81 -44.08
C GLY A 99 14.09 11.07 -45.37
N VAL A 100 14.88 10.03 -45.64
CA VAL A 100 14.66 9.06 -46.71
C VAL A 100 14.04 7.79 -46.12
N TYR A 101 13.08 7.21 -46.79
CA TYR A 101 12.58 5.86 -46.49
C TYR A 101 13.50 4.85 -47.15
N ASP A 102 14.61 4.55 -46.51
CA ASP A 102 15.65 3.64 -47.01
C ASP A 102 15.32 2.16 -46.69
N ASP A 103 16.16 1.27 -47.18
CA ASP A 103 15.98 -0.20 -47.03
C ASP A 103 15.99 -0.57 -45.53
N GLU A 104 16.75 0.10 -44.68
CA GLU A 104 16.80 -0.16 -43.24
C GLU A 104 15.50 0.24 -42.53
N VAL A 105 14.88 1.34 -42.97
CA VAL A 105 13.53 1.75 -42.50
C VAL A 105 12.49 0.74 -42.97
N ALA A 106 12.55 0.28 -44.21
CA ALA A 106 11.67 -0.71 -44.80
C ALA A 106 11.73 -2.06 -44.06
N GLU A 107 12.95 -2.55 -43.78
CA GLU A 107 13.16 -3.77 -42.97
C GLU A 107 12.62 -3.59 -41.54
N SER A 108 12.85 -2.43 -40.91
CA SER A 108 12.38 -2.13 -39.59
C SER A 108 10.86 -2.07 -39.49
N VAL A 109 10.17 -1.51 -40.49
CA VAL A 109 8.70 -1.51 -40.55
C VAL A 109 8.18 -2.93 -40.77
N THR A 110 8.84 -3.74 -41.61
CA THR A 110 8.49 -5.14 -41.80
C THR A 110 8.59 -5.91 -40.48
N ARG A 111 9.69 -5.75 -39.75
CA ARG A 111 9.89 -6.36 -38.42
C ARG A 111 8.88 -5.87 -37.41
N LEU A 112 8.62 -4.56 -37.34
CA LEU A 112 7.60 -3.97 -36.45
C LEU A 112 6.22 -4.63 -36.69
N LYS A 113 5.80 -4.80 -37.94
CA LYS A 113 4.53 -5.46 -38.29
C LYS A 113 4.50 -6.94 -37.91
N GLN A 114 5.63 -7.65 -38.02
CA GLN A 114 5.76 -9.03 -37.55
C GLN A 114 5.61 -9.07 -36.00
N ASP A 115 6.30 -8.20 -35.30
CA ASP A 115 6.25 -8.13 -33.84
C ASP A 115 4.88 -7.72 -33.32
N MET A 116 4.15 -6.87 -34.06
CA MET A 116 2.74 -6.52 -33.77
C MET A 116 1.75 -7.64 -34.17
N GLY A 117 2.17 -8.66 -34.91
CA GLY A 117 1.28 -9.73 -35.42
C GLY A 117 0.39 -9.31 -36.59
N VAL A 118 0.67 -8.19 -37.27
CA VAL A 118 -0.17 -7.64 -38.35
C VAL A 118 0.43 -7.81 -39.76
N ALA A 119 1.59 -8.45 -39.90
CA ALA A 119 2.28 -8.63 -41.20
C ALA A 119 1.44 -9.41 -42.21
N GLY A 120 0.62 -10.37 -41.79
CA GLY A 120 -0.30 -11.09 -42.64
C GLY A 120 -1.46 -10.25 -43.17
N THR A 121 -1.90 -9.25 -42.42
CA THR A 121 -3.00 -8.34 -42.77
C THR A 121 -2.49 -7.15 -43.59
N TYR A 122 -1.32 -6.66 -43.26
CA TYR A 122 -0.63 -5.56 -43.97
C TYR A 122 0.72 -6.01 -44.49
N PRO A 123 0.75 -6.76 -45.61
CA PRO A 123 2.00 -7.30 -46.19
C PRO A 123 2.89 -6.17 -46.73
N GLY A 124 4.15 -6.52 -47.05
CA GLY A 124 5.14 -5.58 -47.57
C GLY A 124 5.78 -4.71 -46.49
N ASP A 125 6.54 -3.72 -46.90
CA ASP A 125 7.36 -2.84 -46.06
C ASP A 125 6.73 -1.48 -45.78
N GLY A 126 5.61 -1.13 -46.43
CA GLY A 126 4.93 0.14 -46.24
C GLY A 126 4.23 0.27 -44.88
N LEU A 127 4.28 1.46 -44.34
CA LEU A 127 3.64 1.83 -43.04
C LEU A 127 2.24 2.37 -43.29
N VAL A 128 1.21 1.70 -42.79
CA VAL A 128 -0.20 2.13 -42.86
C VAL A 128 -0.60 2.92 -41.60
N PRO A 129 -1.65 3.81 -41.64
CA PRO A 129 -2.01 4.70 -40.56
C PRO A 129 -2.21 4.02 -39.20
N LYS A 130 -2.83 2.84 -39.15
CA LYS A 130 -3.06 2.12 -37.87
C LYS A 130 -1.75 1.60 -37.26
N VAL A 131 -0.82 1.14 -38.08
CA VAL A 131 0.51 0.70 -37.64
C VAL A 131 1.33 1.93 -37.20
N PHE A 132 1.21 3.04 -37.93
CA PHE A 132 1.88 4.30 -37.57
C PHE A 132 1.38 4.81 -36.20
N LYS A 133 0.08 4.76 -35.97
CA LYS A 133 -0.48 5.07 -34.64
C LYS A 133 0.16 4.21 -33.55
N GLY A 134 0.29 2.90 -33.76
CA GLY A 134 0.96 1.99 -32.83
C GLY A 134 2.46 2.27 -32.67
N LEU A 135 3.13 2.74 -33.72
CA LEU A 135 4.53 3.16 -33.65
C LEU A 135 4.76 4.32 -32.69
N LEU A 136 3.87 5.33 -32.67
CA LEU A 136 4.00 6.52 -31.83
C LEU A 136 3.35 6.37 -30.44
N THR A 137 3.45 5.18 -29.83
CA THR A 137 3.10 4.91 -28.44
C THR A 137 4.33 4.42 -27.67
N MET A 138 4.21 4.23 -26.37
CA MET A 138 5.25 3.56 -25.55
C MET A 138 5.02 2.04 -25.45
N ASP A 139 4.01 1.48 -26.14
CA ASP A 139 3.68 0.06 -26.08
C ASP A 139 4.80 -0.81 -26.67
N PRO A 140 5.32 -1.80 -25.94
CA PRO A 140 6.29 -2.74 -26.49
C PRO A 140 5.61 -3.81 -27.35
N TYR A 141 6.32 -4.26 -28.38
CA TYR A 141 5.87 -5.36 -29.24
C TYR A 141 6.77 -6.60 -29.15
N VAL A 142 7.61 -6.61 -28.13
CA VAL A 142 8.45 -7.74 -27.71
C VAL A 142 8.18 -8.03 -26.23
N VAL A 143 8.42 -9.28 -25.82
CA VAL A 143 8.22 -9.65 -24.40
C VAL A 143 9.15 -8.83 -23.50
N VAL A 144 8.60 -8.21 -22.45
CA VAL A 144 9.33 -7.39 -21.49
C VAL A 144 8.95 -7.77 -20.05
N ASN A 145 9.84 -7.49 -19.09
CA ASN A 145 9.56 -7.54 -17.65
C ASN A 145 8.84 -8.82 -17.18
N ASN A 146 9.36 -9.99 -17.55
CA ASN A 146 8.77 -11.29 -17.21
C ASN A 146 7.41 -11.58 -17.86
N GLY A 147 7.08 -10.91 -18.96
CA GLY A 147 5.95 -11.25 -19.80
C GLY A 147 6.05 -12.68 -20.35
N ARG A 148 4.94 -13.24 -20.82
CA ARG A 148 4.85 -14.64 -21.28
C ARG A 148 4.68 -14.72 -22.80
N ASP A 149 5.46 -15.57 -23.46
CA ASP A 149 5.38 -15.78 -24.92
C ASP A 149 3.98 -16.24 -25.37
N GLN A 150 3.32 -17.08 -24.58
CA GLN A 150 1.94 -17.51 -24.87
C GLN A 150 0.94 -16.34 -24.86
N VAL A 151 1.10 -15.41 -23.93
CA VAL A 151 0.28 -14.18 -23.87
C VAL A 151 0.56 -13.32 -25.11
N ARG A 152 1.84 -13.13 -25.46
CA ARG A 152 2.24 -12.42 -26.68
C ARG A 152 1.63 -13.04 -27.95
N ALA A 153 1.63 -14.36 -28.07
CA ALA A 153 1.02 -15.03 -29.21
C ALA A 153 -0.47 -14.72 -29.36
N VAL A 154 -1.22 -14.66 -28.23
CA VAL A 154 -2.64 -14.27 -28.25
C VAL A 154 -2.80 -12.78 -28.59
N GLN A 155 -1.94 -11.90 -28.08
CA GLN A 155 -1.93 -10.47 -28.40
C GLN A 155 -1.70 -10.26 -29.92
N GLN A 156 -0.70 -10.93 -30.49
CA GLN A 156 -0.43 -10.89 -31.94
C GLN A 156 -1.61 -11.43 -32.77
N TRP A 157 -2.24 -12.50 -32.31
CA TRP A 157 -3.41 -13.05 -33.00
C TRP A 157 -4.61 -12.08 -32.96
N LEU A 158 -4.86 -11.40 -31.82
CA LEU A 158 -5.91 -10.38 -31.69
C LEU A 158 -5.64 -9.23 -32.69
N ASN A 159 -4.42 -8.70 -32.72
CA ASN A 159 -4.02 -7.67 -33.67
C ASN A 159 -4.24 -8.14 -35.12
N GLY A 160 -3.66 -9.25 -35.53
CA GLY A 160 -3.73 -9.75 -36.90
C GLY A 160 -5.16 -10.06 -37.35
N THR A 161 -6.02 -10.53 -36.46
CA THR A 161 -7.39 -10.93 -36.78
C THR A 161 -8.36 -9.74 -36.86
N PHE A 162 -8.22 -8.73 -35.98
CA PHE A 162 -9.26 -7.71 -35.84
C PHE A 162 -8.81 -6.30 -36.25
N ILE A 163 -7.53 -6.09 -36.64
CA ILE A 163 -7.01 -4.76 -36.97
C ILE A 163 -7.75 -4.04 -38.09
N THR A 164 -8.39 -4.78 -38.98
CA THR A 164 -9.19 -4.19 -40.07
C THR A 164 -10.49 -3.56 -39.62
N ARG A 165 -10.98 -3.92 -38.43
CA ARG A 165 -12.17 -3.29 -37.83
C ARG A 165 -11.88 -1.83 -37.50
N ARG A 166 -12.83 -0.90 -37.76
CA ARG A 166 -12.63 0.55 -37.61
C ARG A 166 -12.10 0.92 -36.22
N ASP A 167 -12.74 0.43 -35.18
CA ASP A 167 -12.49 0.84 -33.80
C ASP A 167 -11.51 -0.10 -33.07
N PHE A 168 -11.01 -1.14 -33.75
CA PHE A 168 -9.93 -1.96 -33.21
C PHE A 168 -8.58 -1.25 -33.40
N PHE A 169 -7.71 -1.33 -32.41
CA PHE A 169 -6.42 -0.65 -32.36
C PHE A 169 -5.29 -1.69 -32.14
N VAL A 170 -4.07 -1.32 -32.50
CA VAL A 170 -2.90 -2.18 -32.22
C VAL A 170 -2.67 -2.17 -30.71
N ILE A 171 -2.73 -3.35 -30.11
CA ILE A 171 -2.42 -3.54 -28.68
C ILE A 171 -0.95 -3.92 -28.51
N PRO A 172 -0.35 -3.70 -27.32
CA PRO A 172 0.99 -4.17 -27.03
C PRO A 172 1.10 -5.70 -27.19
N CYS A 173 2.29 -6.17 -27.58
CA CYS A 173 2.64 -7.59 -27.67
C CYS A 173 3.79 -7.90 -26.72
N ASP A 174 3.59 -7.52 -25.46
CA ASP A 174 4.58 -7.49 -24.38
C ASP A 174 4.55 -8.72 -23.47
N GLY A 175 3.58 -9.60 -23.68
CA GLY A 175 3.39 -10.79 -22.87
C GLY A 175 2.62 -10.55 -21.55
N HIS A 176 1.99 -9.36 -21.36
CA HIS A 176 1.18 -9.03 -20.19
C HIS A 176 -0.28 -8.81 -20.54
N PHE A 177 -1.17 -9.12 -19.60
CA PHE A 177 -2.60 -8.84 -19.74
C PHE A 177 -2.92 -7.46 -19.17
N SER A 178 -2.90 -6.43 -20.02
CA SER A 178 -3.22 -5.04 -19.67
C SER A 178 -4.68 -4.67 -19.93
N ARG A 179 -5.09 -3.46 -19.53
CA ARG A 179 -6.41 -2.90 -19.84
C ARG A 179 -6.68 -2.81 -21.34
N ASP A 180 -5.68 -2.48 -22.15
CA ASP A 180 -5.84 -2.40 -23.59
C ASP A 180 -6.02 -3.78 -24.20
N VAL A 181 -5.31 -4.78 -23.69
CA VAL A 181 -5.49 -6.20 -24.09
C VAL A 181 -6.89 -6.70 -23.71
N GLN A 182 -7.39 -6.38 -22.50
CA GLN A 182 -8.76 -6.70 -22.10
C GLN A 182 -9.78 -6.04 -23.02
N LYS A 183 -9.63 -4.75 -23.29
CA LYS A 183 -10.52 -4.01 -24.18
C LYS A 183 -10.55 -4.62 -25.58
N ALA A 184 -9.38 -4.99 -26.10
CA ALA A 184 -9.27 -5.65 -27.39
C ALA A 184 -9.93 -7.04 -27.39
N LEU A 185 -9.77 -7.83 -26.32
CA LEU A 185 -10.46 -9.12 -26.17
C LEU A 185 -11.98 -8.93 -26.13
N LEU A 186 -12.48 -7.95 -25.41
CA LEU A 186 -13.90 -7.62 -25.34
C LEU A 186 -14.43 -7.14 -26.70
N LEU A 187 -13.69 -6.30 -27.42
CA LEU A 187 -14.03 -5.91 -28.80
C LEU A 187 -14.06 -7.15 -29.72
N ALA A 188 -13.09 -8.04 -29.64
CA ALA A 188 -13.05 -9.27 -30.41
C ALA A 188 -14.27 -10.17 -30.15
N ILE A 189 -14.68 -10.30 -28.88
CA ILE A 189 -15.92 -11.01 -28.48
C ILE A 189 -17.15 -10.31 -29.06
N GLN A 190 -17.24 -8.99 -28.99
CA GLN A 190 -18.34 -8.22 -29.52
C GLN A 190 -18.45 -8.33 -31.05
N PHE A 191 -17.32 -8.33 -31.76
CA PHE A 191 -17.28 -8.59 -33.19
C PHE A 191 -17.66 -10.05 -33.54
N GLN A 192 -17.26 -11.02 -32.70
CA GLN A 192 -17.68 -12.40 -32.85
C GLN A 192 -19.19 -12.59 -32.61
N LEU A 193 -19.81 -11.75 -31.77
CA LEU A 193 -21.26 -11.66 -31.60
C LEU A 193 -21.98 -10.96 -32.76
N GLY A 194 -21.27 -10.48 -33.78
CA GLY A 194 -21.82 -9.78 -34.92
C GLY A 194 -22.11 -8.29 -34.69
N MET A 195 -21.60 -7.68 -33.60
CA MET A 195 -21.77 -6.25 -33.37
C MET A 195 -21.01 -5.42 -34.41
N SER A 196 -21.65 -4.36 -34.91
CA SER A 196 -20.97 -3.38 -35.78
C SER A 196 -19.97 -2.53 -34.98
N ASP A 197 -19.07 -1.83 -35.70
CA ASP A 197 -18.14 -0.90 -35.07
C ASP A 197 -18.82 0.25 -34.33
N ASP A 198 -20.07 0.61 -34.68
CA ASP A 198 -20.83 1.64 -33.98
C ASP A 198 -21.43 1.15 -32.64
N VAL A 199 -21.48 -0.16 -32.42
CA VAL A 199 -22.07 -0.81 -31.21
C VAL A 199 -21.00 -1.39 -30.31
N ALA A 200 -19.96 -1.99 -30.89
CA ALA A 200 -18.85 -2.58 -30.16
C ALA A 200 -18.01 -1.49 -29.47
N ASN A 201 -17.87 -1.57 -28.15
CA ASN A 201 -17.23 -0.53 -27.33
C ASN A 201 -16.13 -1.06 -26.40
N GLY A 202 -15.88 -2.37 -26.41
CA GLY A 202 -14.88 -3.00 -25.53
C GLY A 202 -15.23 -3.00 -24.05
N ARG A 203 -16.53 -2.89 -23.70
CA ARG A 203 -17.03 -2.95 -22.31
C ARG A 203 -17.85 -4.21 -22.08
N PHE A 204 -17.76 -4.79 -20.91
CA PHE A 204 -18.54 -5.97 -20.51
C PHE A 204 -19.98 -5.57 -20.11
N GLY A 205 -20.72 -5.02 -21.08
CA GLY A 205 -22.07 -4.50 -20.89
C GLY A 205 -23.18 -5.56 -21.10
N PRO A 206 -24.46 -5.18 -20.92
CA PRO A 206 -25.60 -6.12 -20.96
C PRO A 206 -25.67 -6.94 -22.25
N ALA A 207 -25.46 -6.33 -23.42
CA ALA A 207 -25.52 -7.04 -24.71
C ALA A 207 -24.37 -8.08 -24.82
N THR A 208 -23.17 -7.76 -24.35
CA THR A 208 -22.04 -8.70 -24.32
C THR A 208 -22.33 -9.85 -23.35
N LYS A 209 -22.84 -9.54 -22.14
CA LYS A 209 -23.27 -10.54 -21.14
C LYS A 209 -24.32 -11.50 -21.71
N ALA A 210 -25.34 -10.98 -22.38
CA ALA A 210 -26.42 -11.78 -23.02
C ALA A 210 -25.85 -12.67 -24.12
N GLY A 211 -24.98 -12.11 -24.98
CA GLY A 211 -24.35 -12.85 -26.08
C GLY A 211 -23.49 -14.01 -25.58
N ILE A 212 -22.69 -13.82 -24.52
CA ILE A 212 -21.90 -14.89 -23.93
C ILE A 212 -22.78 -15.99 -23.31
N ARG A 213 -23.88 -15.62 -22.63
CA ARG A 213 -24.84 -16.61 -22.11
C ARG A 213 -25.41 -17.54 -23.19
N SER A 214 -25.53 -17.04 -24.42
CA SER A 214 -26.03 -17.80 -25.59
C SER A 214 -24.93 -18.61 -26.29
N ASN A 215 -23.64 -18.40 -25.95
CA ASN A 215 -22.50 -19.04 -26.60
C ASN A 215 -21.61 -19.79 -25.60
N GLN A 216 -22.23 -20.70 -24.85
CA GLN A 216 -21.51 -21.57 -23.91
C GLN A 216 -20.65 -22.58 -24.66
N LEU A 217 -19.53 -22.96 -24.04
CA LEU A 217 -18.54 -23.86 -24.61
C LEU A 217 -18.39 -25.13 -23.74
N SER A 218 -18.29 -26.27 -24.41
CA SER A 218 -18.06 -27.56 -23.75
C SER A 218 -17.15 -28.44 -24.63
N VAL A 219 -16.78 -29.60 -24.14
CA VAL A 219 -15.99 -30.57 -24.90
C VAL A 219 -16.69 -30.87 -26.24
N GLY A 220 -15.95 -30.71 -27.35
CA GLY A 220 -16.46 -30.83 -28.72
C GLY A 220 -16.81 -29.51 -29.38
N SER A 221 -16.92 -28.39 -28.65
CA SER A 221 -17.03 -27.06 -29.26
C SER A 221 -15.79 -26.73 -30.06
N SER A 222 -15.95 -25.98 -31.18
CA SER A 222 -14.82 -25.59 -32.01
C SER A 222 -14.97 -24.21 -32.63
N GLY A 223 -13.87 -23.71 -33.21
CA GLY A 223 -13.82 -22.44 -33.92
C GLY A 223 -13.37 -21.25 -33.06
N ARG A 224 -13.71 -20.04 -33.51
CA ARG A 224 -13.18 -18.79 -32.98
C ARG A 224 -13.60 -18.53 -31.51
N TRP A 225 -14.80 -19.01 -31.10
CA TRP A 225 -15.22 -18.92 -29.70
C TRP A 225 -14.29 -19.65 -28.76
N VAL A 226 -13.83 -20.86 -29.14
CA VAL A 226 -12.86 -21.62 -28.34
C VAL A 226 -11.50 -20.91 -28.30
N GLN A 227 -11.13 -20.31 -29.44
CA GLN A 227 -9.87 -19.56 -29.56
C GLN A 227 -9.87 -18.33 -28.65
N LEU A 228 -10.97 -17.54 -28.61
CA LEU A 228 -11.16 -16.42 -27.68
C LEU A 228 -11.14 -16.90 -26.23
N PHE A 229 -11.78 -18.02 -25.93
CA PHE A 229 -11.83 -18.58 -24.57
C PHE A 229 -10.46 -19.07 -24.10
N SER A 230 -9.77 -19.87 -24.90
CA SER A 230 -8.41 -20.33 -24.56
C SER A 230 -7.43 -19.17 -24.43
N GLY A 231 -7.58 -18.12 -25.24
CA GLY A 231 -6.84 -16.86 -25.08
C GLY A 231 -7.13 -16.16 -23.74
N ALA A 232 -8.39 -16.08 -23.34
CA ALA A 232 -8.78 -15.52 -22.04
C ALA A 232 -8.20 -16.33 -20.86
N MET A 233 -8.18 -17.66 -20.96
CA MET A 233 -7.54 -18.55 -19.97
C MET A 233 -6.02 -18.26 -19.87
N ILE A 234 -5.35 -18.12 -21.00
CA ILE A 234 -3.91 -17.80 -21.07
C ILE A 234 -3.61 -16.44 -20.45
N PHE A 235 -4.45 -15.43 -20.72
CA PHE A 235 -4.33 -14.11 -20.11
C PHE A 235 -4.44 -14.15 -18.58
N ASN A 236 -5.29 -15.03 -18.03
CA ASN A 236 -5.40 -15.26 -16.59
C ASN A 236 -4.31 -16.21 -16.05
N GLN A 237 -3.20 -16.38 -16.77
CA GLN A 237 -2.02 -17.16 -16.38
C GLN A 237 -2.34 -18.61 -15.98
N ARG A 238 -3.26 -19.26 -16.70
CA ARG A 238 -3.57 -20.68 -16.48
C ARG A 238 -2.55 -21.57 -17.16
N ASP A 239 -1.75 -22.24 -16.36
CA ASP A 239 -0.71 -23.14 -16.88
C ASP A 239 -1.30 -24.34 -17.62
N GLY A 240 -0.59 -24.79 -18.67
CA GLY A 240 -0.98 -25.93 -19.46
C GLY A 240 -2.19 -25.71 -20.39
N VAL A 241 -2.66 -24.46 -20.56
CA VAL A 241 -3.67 -24.13 -21.57
C VAL A 241 -3.00 -23.88 -22.92
N ALA A 242 -3.40 -24.64 -23.94
CA ALA A 242 -3.00 -24.39 -25.32
C ALA A 242 -3.92 -23.34 -25.99
N PHE A 243 -3.37 -22.44 -26.79
CA PHE A 243 -4.15 -21.55 -27.64
C PHE A 243 -4.71 -22.38 -28.82
N ALA A 244 -5.98 -22.73 -28.77
CA ALA A 244 -6.60 -23.74 -29.64
C ALA A 244 -7.97 -23.32 -30.15
N THR A 245 -8.35 -23.95 -31.26
CA THR A 245 -9.68 -23.79 -31.88
C THR A 245 -10.66 -24.92 -31.52
N SER A 246 -10.23 -25.90 -30.71
CA SER A 246 -11.05 -27.03 -30.28
C SER A 246 -11.07 -27.12 -28.77
N PHE A 247 -12.26 -27.25 -28.18
CA PHE A 247 -12.46 -27.42 -26.75
C PHE A 247 -12.30 -28.91 -26.41
N THR A 248 -11.11 -29.25 -25.93
CA THR A 248 -10.73 -30.63 -25.63
C THR A 248 -11.03 -30.99 -24.16
N SER A 249 -10.92 -32.27 -23.83
CA SER A 249 -10.99 -32.73 -22.44
C SER A 249 -9.88 -32.15 -21.54
N GLU A 250 -8.69 -31.89 -22.12
CA GLU A 250 -7.58 -31.24 -21.43
C GLU A 250 -7.95 -29.78 -21.09
N LEU A 251 -8.54 -29.04 -22.03
CA LEU A 251 -9.02 -27.68 -21.76
C LEU A 251 -10.11 -27.70 -20.68
N ALA A 252 -11.06 -28.65 -20.73
CA ALA A 252 -12.09 -28.80 -19.70
C ALA A 252 -11.48 -29.08 -18.31
N ALA A 253 -10.41 -29.86 -18.24
CA ALA A 253 -9.70 -30.09 -16.97
C ALA A 253 -9.10 -28.79 -16.41
N ARG A 254 -8.45 -27.97 -17.26
CA ARG A 254 -7.94 -26.65 -16.86
C ARG A 254 -9.04 -25.67 -16.46
N VAL A 255 -10.19 -25.76 -17.12
CA VAL A 255 -11.37 -24.96 -16.74
C VAL A 255 -11.85 -25.35 -15.34
N ARG A 256 -11.94 -26.64 -14.98
CA ARG A 256 -12.30 -27.08 -13.61
C ARG A 256 -11.31 -26.57 -12.57
N GLU A 257 -10.01 -26.60 -12.86
CA GLU A 257 -8.98 -26.06 -11.96
C GLU A 257 -9.19 -24.56 -11.73
N PHE A 258 -9.49 -23.81 -12.79
CA PHE A 258 -9.79 -22.38 -12.68
C PHE A 258 -11.08 -22.12 -11.91
N GLN A 259 -12.17 -22.84 -12.22
CA GLN A 259 -13.45 -22.75 -11.53
C GLN A 259 -13.31 -23.04 -10.03
N ARG A 260 -12.58 -24.08 -9.65
CA ARG A 260 -12.26 -24.37 -8.24
C ARG A 260 -11.51 -23.23 -7.59
N PHE A 261 -10.51 -22.68 -8.30
CA PHE A 261 -9.68 -21.60 -7.77
C PHE A 261 -10.46 -20.31 -7.51
N VAL A 262 -11.44 -19.97 -8.34
CA VAL A 262 -12.30 -18.77 -8.19
C VAL A 262 -13.65 -19.07 -7.53
N ALA A 263 -13.79 -20.23 -6.88
CA ALA A 263 -15.00 -20.70 -6.21
C ALA A 263 -16.25 -20.68 -7.10
N LEU A 264 -16.13 -21.21 -8.32
CA LEU A 264 -17.24 -21.51 -9.23
C LEU A 264 -17.61 -22.99 -9.19
N PRO A 265 -18.83 -23.39 -9.61
CA PRO A 265 -19.16 -24.81 -9.87
C PRO A 265 -18.19 -25.40 -10.90
N GLU A 266 -17.63 -26.57 -10.60
CA GLU A 266 -16.59 -27.25 -11.39
C GLU A 266 -17.19 -28.03 -12.58
N SER A 267 -17.93 -27.37 -13.46
CA SER A 267 -18.53 -27.99 -14.65
C SER A 267 -17.49 -28.44 -15.68
N GLY A 268 -16.41 -27.71 -15.79
CA GLY A 268 -15.42 -27.84 -16.86
C GLY A 268 -15.84 -27.19 -18.16
N ASP A 269 -16.95 -26.44 -18.16
CA ASP A 269 -17.48 -25.76 -19.33
C ASP A 269 -17.11 -24.26 -19.31
N GLY A 270 -17.03 -23.66 -20.49
CA GLY A 270 -16.93 -22.22 -20.67
C GLY A 270 -18.32 -21.58 -20.57
N ASP A 271 -18.93 -21.69 -19.39
CA ASP A 271 -20.21 -21.06 -19.07
C ASP A 271 -20.08 -19.55 -18.82
N PHE A 272 -21.18 -18.87 -18.61
CA PHE A 272 -21.18 -17.42 -18.41
C PHE A 272 -20.35 -16.98 -17.20
N ALA A 273 -20.44 -17.71 -16.08
CA ALA A 273 -19.71 -17.35 -14.86
C ALA A 273 -18.20 -17.50 -15.04
N THR A 274 -17.79 -18.55 -15.74
CA THR A 274 -16.39 -18.79 -16.13
C THR A 274 -15.88 -17.68 -17.04
N TRP A 275 -16.61 -17.37 -18.12
CA TRP A 275 -16.26 -16.26 -19.02
C TRP A 275 -16.15 -14.94 -18.29
N ALA A 276 -17.14 -14.60 -17.45
CA ALA A 276 -17.13 -13.34 -16.71
C ALA A 276 -15.88 -13.22 -15.82
N SER A 277 -15.53 -14.29 -15.10
CA SER A 277 -14.33 -14.31 -14.23
C SER A 277 -13.01 -14.23 -15.00
N LEU A 278 -12.98 -14.59 -16.28
CA LEU A 278 -11.83 -14.45 -17.17
C LEU A 278 -11.73 -13.04 -17.78
N LEU A 279 -12.85 -12.34 -17.97
CA LEU A 279 -12.94 -11.08 -18.71
C LEU A 279 -12.89 -9.84 -17.83
N VAL A 280 -13.42 -9.91 -16.63
CA VAL A 280 -13.49 -8.76 -15.71
C VAL A 280 -13.13 -9.20 -14.28
N SER A 281 -12.58 -8.29 -13.49
CA SER A 281 -12.16 -8.61 -12.12
C SER A 281 -13.34 -9.08 -11.25
N THR A 282 -14.48 -8.43 -11.34
CA THR A 282 -15.70 -8.80 -10.58
C THR A 282 -16.27 -10.18 -10.94
N GLY A 283 -15.91 -10.73 -12.09
CA GLY A 283 -16.59 -11.90 -12.62
C GLY A 283 -18.07 -11.63 -12.92
N ASP A 284 -18.92 -12.60 -12.60
CA ASP A 284 -20.38 -12.39 -12.58
C ASP A 284 -20.76 -11.64 -11.31
N ASP A 285 -21.01 -10.35 -11.44
CA ASP A 285 -21.38 -9.41 -10.38
C ASP A 285 -22.75 -9.72 -9.73
N THR A 286 -23.51 -10.64 -10.32
CA THR A 286 -24.80 -11.12 -9.75
C THR A 286 -24.62 -12.33 -8.82
N ARG A 287 -23.41 -12.91 -8.72
CA ARG A 287 -23.13 -14.01 -7.79
C ARG A 287 -23.39 -13.55 -6.37
N ARG A 288 -24.08 -14.38 -5.61
CA ARG A 288 -24.24 -14.15 -4.18
C ARG A 288 -23.07 -14.80 -3.41
N GLY A 289 -22.36 -13.96 -2.67
CA GLY A 289 -21.35 -14.42 -1.73
C GLY A 289 -21.94 -14.94 -0.42
N THR A 290 -21.11 -15.56 0.39
CA THR A 290 -21.45 -15.97 1.76
C THR A 290 -20.81 -15.06 2.81
N ALA A 291 -19.98 -14.11 2.37
CA ALA A 291 -19.44 -13.03 3.20
C ALA A 291 -19.86 -11.67 2.65
N CYS A 292 -19.80 -10.66 3.50
CA CYS A 292 -20.00 -9.26 3.13
C CYS A 292 -19.16 -8.36 4.04
N ASP A 293 -19.01 -7.08 3.65
CA ASP A 293 -18.56 -6.05 4.58
C ASP A 293 -19.48 -4.82 4.48
N SER A 294 -19.51 -4.01 5.51
CA SER A 294 -20.36 -2.83 5.56
C SER A 294 -19.79 -1.74 6.44
N VAL A 295 -19.96 -0.49 6.01
CA VAL A 295 -19.75 0.70 6.83
C VAL A 295 -20.90 0.91 7.84
N SER A 296 -22.08 0.36 7.57
CA SER A 296 -23.27 0.51 8.42
C SER A 296 -23.23 -0.45 9.60
N GLU A 297 -23.70 0.02 10.76
CA GLU A 297 -23.93 -0.84 11.94
C GLU A 297 -24.86 -2.01 11.60
N VAL A 298 -24.51 -3.19 12.06
CA VAL A 298 -25.31 -4.43 11.91
C VAL A 298 -26.25 -4.58 13.11
N THR A 299 -27.40 -3.96 13.04
CA THR A 299 -28.46 -4.09 14.07
C THR A 299 -29.11 -5.48 14.04
N THR A 300 -29.90 -5.82 15.06
CA THR A 300 -30.59 -7.13 15.13
C THR A 300 -31.42 -7.43 13.87
N PHE A 301 -32.14 -6.43 13.33
CA PHE A 301 -32.94 -6.62 12.10
C PHE A 301 -32.06 -6.81 10.86
N ARG A 302 -30.95 -6.08 10.78
CA ARG A 302 -29.98 -6.20 9.69
C ARG A 302 -29.23 -7.53 9.75
N ALA A 303 -28.82 -7.97 10.92
CA ALA A 303 -28.20 -9.28 11.13
C ALA A 303 -29.13 -10.43 10.69
N ALA A 304 -30.42 -10.37 11.06
CA ALA A 304 -31.42 -11.33 10.63
C ALA A 304 -31.63 -11.32 9.10
N ALA A 305 -31.63 -10.13 8.48
CA ALA A 305 -31.75 -9.99 7.02
C ALA A 305 -30.53 -10.56 6.29
N LEU A 306 -29.31 -10.28 6.77
CA LEU A 306 -28.08 -10.85 6.23
C LEU A 306 -28.08 -12.39 6.33
N ARG A 307 -28.43 -12.92 7.52
CA ARG A 307 -28.52 -14.38 7.72
C ARG A 307 -29.53 -15.04 6.79
N SER A 308 -30.71 -14.44 6.66
CA SER A 308 -31.78 -14.93 5.76
C SER A 308 -31.36 -14.89 4.29
N ALA A 309 -30.53 -13.92 3.91
CA ALA A 309 -29.96 -13.81 2.58
C ALA A 309 -28.80 -14.79 2.30
N GLY A 310 -28.37 -15.58 3.29
CA GLY A 310 -27.34 -16.63 3.16
C GLY A 310 -25.94 -16.20 3.54
N TYR A 311 -25.75 -14.97 4.03
CA TYR A 311 -24.45 -14.53 4.55
C TYR A 311 -24.09 -15.27 5.84
N GLN A 312 -22.80 -15.50 6.04
CA GLN A 312 -22.24 -16.22 7.18
C GLN A 312 -21.19 -15.38 7.90
N VAL A 313 -20.45 -14.54 7.19
CA VAL A 313 -19.35 -13.76 7.72
C VAL A 313 -19.51 -12.28 7.32
N VAL A 314 -19.28 -11.38 8.27
CA VAL A 314 -19.39 -9.94 8.08
C VAL A 314 -18.06 -9.24 8.39
N GLY A 315 -17.53 -8.49 7.45
CA GLY A 315 -16.40 -7.60 7.65
C GLY A 315 -16.84 -6.31 8.35
N ARG A 316 -16.18 -5.96 9.45
CA ARG A 316 -16.46 -4.71 10.16
C ARG A 316 -15.18 -3.95 10.47
N TYR A 317 -15.28 -2.63 10.47
CA TYR A 317 -14.15 -1.74 10.67
C TYR A 317 -13.83 -1.56 12.14
N LEU A 318 -12.57 -1.73 12.51
CA LEU A 318 -12.08 -1.60 13.89
C LEU A 318 -12.20 -0.16 14.42
N CYS A 319 -12.05 0.84 13.55
CA CYS A 319 -12.04 2.25 13.95
C CYS A 319 -12.60 3.15 12.84
N ASN A 320 -12.84 4.40 13.20
CA ASN A 320 -13.18 5.46 12.25
C ASN A 320 -11.94 6.12 11.66
N VAL A 321 -12.09 6.77 10.52
CA VAL A 321 -11.06 7.65 9.95
C VAL A 321 -11.06 8.96 10.72
N THR A 322 -9.91 9.37 11.24
CA THR A 322 -9.78 10.64 11.97
C THR A 322 -10.19 11.82 11.08
N GLY A 323 -11.07 12.67 11.59
CA GLY A 323 -11.59 13.84 10.87
C GLY A 323 -12.71 13.54 9.86
N SER A 324 -13.13 12.28 9.69
CA SER A 324 -14.30 11.91 8.89
C SER A 324 -15.57 11.94 9.72
N SER A 325 -16.67 12.39 9.13
CA SER A 325 -18.01 12.28 9.73
C SER A 325 -18.63 10.89 9.58
N LEU A 326 -18.02 10.01 8.79
CA LEU A 326 -18.52 8.65 8.56
C LEU A 326 -18.20 7.78 9.80
N ASN A 327 -19.24 7.35 10.51
CA ASN A 327 -19.12 6.38 11.58
C ASN A 327 -19.25 4.94 11.03
N LYS A 328 -18.10 4.33 10.72
CA LYS A 328 -18.02 2.95 10.21
C LYS A 328 -17.53 1.93 11.24
N MET A 329 -17.07 2.40 12.39
CA MET A 329 -16.51 1.56 13.45
C MET A 329 -17.59 0.62 14.02
N ILE A 330 -17.16 -0.56 14.49
CA ILE A 330 -17.98 -1.45 15.31
C ILE A 330 -18.61 -0.69 16.48
N GLN A 331 -19.95 -0.77 16.61
CA GLN A 331 -20.68 -0.07 17.66
C GLN A 331 -20.77 -0.92 18.94
N PRO A 332 -21.06 -0.32 20.11
CA PRO A 332 -21.30 -1.07 21.35
C PRO A 332 -22.39 -2.14 21.15
N PHE A 333 -22.15 -3.36 21.63
CA PHE A 333 -23.02 -4.55 21.55
C PHE A 333 -23.29 -5.08 20.12
N GLU A 334 -22.70 -4.48 19.10
CA GLU A 334 -22.88 -4.91 17.70
C GLU A 334 -22.34 -6.33 17.48
N LEU A 335 -21.17 -6.67 18.05
CA LEU A 335 -20.59 -7.99 17.92
C LEU A 335 -21.46 -9.07 18.54
N ASP A 336 -22.04 -8.82 19.72
CA ASP A 336 -22.99 -9.74 20.35
C ASP A 336 -24.24 -9.95 19.49
N THR A 337 -24.74 -8.87 18.89
CA THR A 337 -25.87 -8.90 17.96
C THR A 337 -25.59 -9.77 16.72
N ILE A 338 -24.42 -9.60 16.11
CA ILE A 338 -23.99 -10.37 14.94
C ILE A 338 -23.87 -11.86 15.29
N VAL A 339 -23.23 -12.18 16.41
CA VAL A 339 -23.05 -13.58 16.84
C VAL A 339 -24.38 -14.23 17.23
N ALA A 340 -25.27 -13.50 17.93
CA ALA A 340 -26.59 -14.00 18.28
C ALA A 340 -27.45 -14.38 17.05
N ALA A 341 -27.23 -13.74 15.90
CA ALA A 341 -27.84 -14.09 14.62
C ALA A 341 -27.17 -15.30 13.92
N GLY A 342 -26.11 -15.88 14.49
CA GLY A 342 -25.34 -16.98 13.93
C GLY A 342 -24.38 -16.54 12.79
N LEU A 343 -24.00 -15.26 12.79
CA LEU A 343 -22.99 -14.71 11.90
C LEU A 343 -21.63 -14.68 12.59
N ARG A 344 -20.57 -14.54 11.80
CA ARG A 344 -19.18 -14.39 12.25
C ARG A 344 -18.61 -13.07 11.76
N VAL A 345 -17.53 -12.56 12.35
CA VAL A 345 -16.96 -11.26 12.03
C VAL A 345 -15.48 -11.36 11.71
N PHE A 346 -15.03 -10.68 10.66
CA PHE A 346 -13.60 -10.41 10.45
C PHE A 346 -13.32 -8.90 10.52
N PRO A 347 -12.23 -8.49 11.17
CA PRO A 347 -11.91 -7.08 11.36
C PRO A 347 -11.16 -6.50 10.17
N ILE A 348 -11.54 -5.27 9.79
CA ILE A 348 -10.88 -4.44 8.79
C ILE A 348 -10.26 -3.24 9.50
N TYR A 349 -8.99 -2.98 9.23
CA TYR A 349 -8.32 -1.75 9.66
C TYR A 349 -8.10 -0.85 8.45
N GLN A 350 -8.82 0.26 8.44
CA GLN A 350 -8.71 1.29 7.42
C GLN A 350 -8.91 2.67 8.04
N THR A 351 -7.87 3.48 8.00
CA THR A 351 -7.92 4.90 8.37
C THR A 351 -7.95 5.75 7.10
N TYR A 352 -6.92 6.56 6.85
CA TYR A 352 -6.70 7.21 5.56
C TYR A 352 -5.79 6.30 4.72
N GLY A 353 -5.93 6.26 3.43
CA GLY A 353 -5.12 5.37 2.57
C GLY A 353 -5.41 5.57 1.08
N GLY A 354 -5.87 6.78 0.71
CA GLY A 354 -6.22 7.13 -0.66
C GLY A 354 -5.03 7.52 -1.55
N GLU A 355 -3.79 7.52 -1.03
CA GLU A 355 -2.61 7.92 -1.81
C GLU A 355 -1.33 7.22 -1.33
N ALA A 356 -0.35 7.08 -2.24
CA ALA A 356 0.91 6.39 -1.98
C ALA A 356 1.71 6.98 -0.81
N ALA A 357 1.67 8.29 -0.62
CA ALA A 357 2.42 9.00 0.42
C ALA A 357 2.03 8.59 1.85
N TYR A 358 0.82 8.08 2.06
CA TYR A 358 0.39 7.52 3.34
C TYR A 358 1.22 6.26 3.71
N PHE A 359 1.50 5.40 2.73
CA PHE A 359 2.12 4.10 2.94
C PHE A 359 3.62 4.23 3.15
N ARG A 360 4.02 4.30 4.43
CA ARG A 360 5.41 4.36 4.90
C ARG A 360 5.59 3.38 6.04
N ARG A 361 6.83 2.96 6.31
CA ARG A 361 7.13 2.00 7.37
C ARG A 361 6.65 2.49 8.75
N GLU A 362 6.94 3.74 9.09
CA GLU A 362 6.58 4.35 10.37
C GLU A 362 5.06 4.43 10.52
N GLN A 363 4.34 4.76 9.45
CA GLN A 363 2.89 4.75 9.44
C GLN A 363 2.35 3.33 9.66
N GLY A 364 2.94 2.33 9.00
CA GLY A 364 2.57 0.93 9.19
C GLY A 364 2.76 0.46 10.64
N MET A 365 3.85 0.87 11.29
CA MET A 365 4.05 0.61 12.73
C MET A 365 2.95 1.25 13.58
N GLY A 366 2.59 2.51 13.31
CA GLY A 366 1.51 3.22 13.99
C GLY A 366 0.15 2.56 13.78
N ASP A 367 -0.15 2.13 12.55
CA ASP A 367 -1.39 1.46 12.19
C ASP A 367 -1.53 0.11 12.89
N ALA A 368 -0.44 -0.65 13.01
CA ALA A 368 -0.43 -1.92 13.74
C ALA A 368 -0.74 -1.73 15.23
N PHE A 369 -0.12 -0.75 15.89
CA PHE A 369 -0.45 -0.43 17.29
C PHE A 369 -1.91 -0.05 17.47
N ALA A 370 -2.44 0.79 16.60
CA ALA A 370 -3.83 1.18 16.65
C ALA A 370 -4.76 -0.02 16.39
N ALA A 371 -4.44 -0.86 15.40
CA ALA A 371 -5.23 -2.05 15.09
C ALA A 371 -5.26 -3.05 16.25
N ILE A 372 -4.10 -3.34 16.89
CA ILE A 372 -4.03 -4.18 18.08
C ILE A 372 -4.89 -3.59 19.21
N SER A 373 -4.77 -2.27 19.47
CA SER A 373 -5.53 -1.59 20.51
C SER A 373 -7.04 -1.73 20.28
N TRP A 374 -7.49 -1.48 19.05
CA TRP A 374 -8.90 -1.58 18.70
C TRP A 374 -9.40 -3.03 18.66
N ALA A 375 -8.60 -3.98 18.16
CA ALA A 375 -8.97 -5.39 18.18
C ALA A 375 -9.16 -5.91 19.60
N ARG A 376 -8.28 -5.55 20.53
CA ARG A 376 -8.40 -5.86 21.97
C ARG A 376 -9.59 -5.15 22.60
N TYR A 377 -9.80 -3.85 22.27
CA TYR A 377 -10.96 -3.09 22.73
C TYR A 377 -12.28 -3.78 22.37
N HIS A 378 -12.39 -4.26 21.12
CA HIS A 378 -13.57 -5.00 20.67
C HIS A 378 -13.59 -6.47 21.12
N GLY A 379 -12.54 -6.94 21.77
CA GLY A 379 -12.46 -8.29 22.34
C GLY A 379 -12.15 -9.40 21.33
N PHE A 380 -11.59 -9.09 20.15
CA PHE A 380 -11.14 -10.10 19.20
C PHE A 380 -10.11 -11.03 19.83
N GLN A 381 -10.29 -12.35 19.63
CA GLN A 381 -9.40 -13.37 20.19
C GLN A 381 -8.04 -13.40 19.46
N ALA A 382 -7.02 -13.88 20.17
CA ALA A 382 -5.72 -14.17 19.57
C ALA A 382 -5.87 -15.12 18.35
N GLY A 383 -5.04 -14.91 17.33
CA GLY A 383 -5.10 -15.63 16.04
C GLY A 383 -6.05 -15.01 15.02
N THR A 384 -6.87 -14.00 15.41
CA THR A 384 -7.71 -13.28 14.45
C THR A 384 -6.85 -12.58 13.39
N ARG A 385 -7.28 -12.67 12.12
CA ARG A 385 -6.65 -11.95 11.02
C ARG A 385 -7.27 -10.57 10.88
N ILE A 386 -6.44 -9.52 10.94
CA ILE A 386 -6.84 -8.13 10.69
C ILE A 386 -6.46 -7.79 9.26
N TYR A 387 -7.43 -7.35 8.46
CA TYR A 387 -7.20 -6.92 7.07
C TYR A 387 -6.89 -5.44 7.03
N PHE A 388 -5.62 -5.11 6.71
CA PHE A 388 -5.16 -3.73 6.54
C PHE A 388 -5.41 -3.28 5.11
N ALA A 389 -6.07 -2.13 4.95
CA ALA A 389 -6.55 -1.67 3.66
C ALA A 389 -5.50 -0.87 2.88
N VAL A 390 -5.37 -1.20 1.59
CA VAL A 390 -4.71 -0.42 0.56
C VAL A 390 -5.75 -0.05 -0.48
N ASP A 391 -6.37 1.12 -0.29
CA ASP A 391 -7.56 1.54 -1.04
C ASP A 391 -7.26 2.69 -2.00
N PHE A 392 -6.25 2.49 -2.84
CA PHE A 392 -5.93 3.39 -3.95
C PHE A 392 -5.39 2.59 -5.15
N ASP A 393 -5.40 3.19 -6.33
CA ASP A 393 -4.85 2.59 -7.56
C ASP A 393 -3.31 2.58 -7.53
N ALA A 394 -2.74 1.63 -6.79
CA ALA A 394 -1.30 1.50 -6.61
C ALA A 394 -0.62 0.97 -7.86
N LEU A 395 0.30 1.75 -8.43
CA LEU A 395 1.20 1.32 -9.50
C LEU A 395 2.29 0.40 -8.94
N ASP A 396 2.88 -0.45 -9.80
CA ASP A 396 3.83 -1.48 -9.35
C ASP A 396 5.04 -0.93 -8.58
N TYR A 397 5.59 0.21 -9.00
CA TYR A 397 6.69 0.87 -8.28
C TYR A 397 6.24 1.41 -6.91
N GLN A 398 5.00 1.91 -6.79
CA GLN A 398 4.43 2.39 -5.52
C GLN A 398 4.21 1.24 -4.54
N ILE A 399 3.87 0.04 -5.04
CA ILE A 399 3.82 -1.15 -4.19
C ILE A 399 5.20 -1.42 -3.60
N THR A 400 6.27 -1.35 -4.40
CA THR A 400 7.64 -1.59 -3.95
C THR A 400 8.14 -0.52 -2.98
N GLU A 401 7.92 0.76 -3.29
CA GLU A 401 8.51 1.89 -2.57
C GLU A 401 7.68 2.34 -1.37
N ASN A 402 6.38 2.02 -1.36
CA ASN A 402 5.43 2.51 -0.35
C ASN A 402 4.73 1.36 0.41
N VAL A 403 3.98 0.51 -0.30
CA VAL A 403 3.13 -0.51 0.34
C VAL A 403 3.97 -1.58 1.07
N ILE A 404 5.01 -2.12 0.44
CA ILE A 404 5.87 -3.14 1.07
C ILE A 404 6.57 -2.61 2.34
N PRO A 405 7.19 -1.42 2.36
CA PRO A 405 7.71 -0.83 3.61
C PRO A 405 6.65 -0.65 4.69
N HIS A 406 5.44 -0.20 4.35
CA HIS A 406 4.34 -0.04 5.28
C HIS A 406 3.96 -1.38 5.94
N PHE A 407 3.73 -2.43 5.13
CA PHE A 407 3.40 -3.77 5.63
C PHE A 407 4.57 -4.41 6.41
N THR A 408 5.82 -4.06 6.08
CA THR A 408 6.99 -4.44 6.89
C THR A 408 6.89 -3.81 8.28
N GLY A 409 6.50 -2.54 8.39
CA GLY A 409 6.24 -1.87 9.65
C GLY A 409 5.13 -2.54 10.45
N ILE A 410 3.99 -2.86 9.81
CA ILE A 410 2.89 -3.58 10.46
C ILE A 410 3.38 -4.92 11.01
N LYS A 411 4.04 -5.73 10.18
CA LYS A 411 4.53 -7.05 10.60
C LYS A 411 5.51 -6.95 11.75
N THR A 412 6.41 -5.98 11.75
CA THR A 412 7.36 -5.75 12.85
C THR A 412 6.62 -5.62 14.18
N ILE A 413 5.60 -4.78 14.24
CA ILE A 413 4.85 -4.53 15.48
C ILE A 413 3.99 -5.74 15.87
N LEU A 414 3.34 -6.40 14.92
CA LEU A 414 2.58 -7.63 15.23
C LEU A 414 3.48 -8.73 15.80
N ASP A 415 4.68 -8.91 15.24
CA ASP A 415 5.66 -9.90 15.73
C ASP A 415 6.19 -9.52 17.13
N GLU A 416 6.47 -8.25 17.40
CA GLU A 416 6.88 -7.75 18.73
C GLU A 416 5.81 -7.99 19.80
N HIS A 417 4.51 -8.02 19.39
CA HIS A 417 3.38 -8.35 20.27
C HIS A 417 3.06 -9.87 20.28
N GLY A 418 4.05 -10.72 19.98
CA GLY A 418 3.91 -12.17 20.02
C GLY A 418 3.00 -12.75 18.94
N ALA A 419 2.81 -12.01 17.84
CA ALA A 419 1.91 -12.37 16.74
C ALA A 419 0.48 -12.71 17.23
N GLU A 420 -0.02 -11.96 18.22
CA GLU A 420 -1.36 -12.15 18.77
C GLU A 420 -2.43 -12.10 17.68
N TYR A 421 -2.25 -11.21 16.71
CA TYR A 421 -3.10 -11.10 15.52
C TYR A 421 -2.30 -11.41 14.26
N SER A 422 -2.94 -12.03 13.28
CA SER A 422 -2.31 -12.33 12.01
C SER A 422 -2.58 -11.22 10.99
N LEU A 423 -1.58 -10.97 10.13
CA LEU A 423 -1.62 -9.90 9.13
C LEU A 423 -2.36 -10.36 7.88
N GLY A 424 -3.48 -9.73 7.59
CA GLY A 424 -4.21 -9.79 6.33
C GLY A 424 -4.06 -8.50 5.52
N ILE A 425 -4.29 -8.58 4.22
CA ILE A 425 -4.29 -7.42 3.32
C ILE A 425 -5.63 -7.30 2.60
N TYR A 426 -6.17 -6.07 2.51
CA TYR A 426 -7.25 -5.71 1.58
C TYR A 426 -6.69 -4.81 0.49
N GLY A 427 -6.99 -5.11 -0.77
CA GLY A 427 -6.59 -4.29 -1.90
C GLY A 427 -6.70 -4.98 -3.25
N ALA A 428 -6.17 -4.33 -4.29
CA ALA A 428 -6.14 -4.89 -5.64
C ALA A 428 -5.30 -6.17 -5.72
N ARG A 429 -5.57 -7.02 -6.71
CA ARG A 429 -4.90 -8.34 -6.91
C ARG A 429 -3.38 -8.25 -6.91
N ASN A 430 -2.80 -7.26 -7.63
CA ASN A 430 -1.35 -7.08 -7.65
C ASN A 430 -0.80 -6.70 -6.28
N VAL A 431 -1.46 -5.79 -5.58
CA VAL A 431 -1.09 -5.36 -4.22
C VAL A 431 -1.06 -6.56 -3.28
N CYS A 432 -2.16 -7.33 -3.23
CA CYS A 432 -2.27 -8.53 -2.40
C CYS A 432 -1.17 -9.56 -2.75
N SER A 433 -0.99 -9.86 -4.04
CA SER A 433 0.00 -10.83 -4.49
C SER A 433 1.44 -10.43 -4.13
N ARG A 434 1.79 -9.14 -4.27
CA ARG A 434 3.13 -8.61 -3.98
C ARG A 434 3.42 -8.62 -2.48
N VAL A 435 2.46 -8.20 -1.64
CA VAL A 435 2.61 -8.22 -0.17
C VAL A 435 2.75 -9.65 0.34
N ARG A 436 1.97 -10.59 -0.21
CA ARG A 436 2.12 -12.01 0.10
C ARG A 436 3.48 -12.56 -0.33
N ALA A 437 3.92 -12.27 -1.57
CA ALA A 437 5.22 -12.75 -2.07
C ALA A 437 6.39 -12.25 -1.23
N ALA A 438 6.25 -11.07 -0.61
CA ALA A 438 7.22 -10.55 0.37
C ALA A 438 7.12 -11.23 1.75
N GLY A 439 6.22 -12.20 1.95
CA GLY A 439 6.04 -12.91 3.23
C GLY A 439 5.40 -12.07 4.33
N LEU A 440 4.71 -10.98 3.96
CA LEU A 440 4.18 -10.00 4.91
C LEU A 440 2.71 -10.26 5.28
N SER A 441 1.93 -10.98 4.45
CA SER A 441 0.53 -11.31 4.76
C SER A 441 0.27 -12.81 4.80
N THR A 442 -0.79 -13.20 5.51
CA THR A 442 -1.25 -14.59 5.66
C THR A 442 -2.60 -14.85 4.99
N GLY A 443 -3.21 -13.83 4.40
CA GLY A 443 -4.46 -13.93 3.67
C GLY A 443 -4.83 -12.62 3.00
N SER A 444 -5.50 -12.73 1.86
CA SER A 444 -5.90 -11.59 1.02
C SER A 444 -7.42 -11.44 0.98
N PHE A 445 -7.88 -10.21 1.16
CA PHE A 445 -9.23 -9.75 0.87
C PHE A 445 -9.13 -8.85 -0.37
N VAL A 446 -9.63 -9.34 -1.50
CA VAL A 446 -9.40 -8.73 -2.81
C VAL A 446 -10.50 -7.73 -3.13
N SER A 447 -10.13 -6.54 -3.59
CA SER A 447 -11.07 -5.45 -3.98
C SER A 447 -11.44 -5.51 -5.48
N ASP A 448 -11.94 -6.64 -5.97
CA ASP A 448 -12.23 -6.82 -7.41
C ASP A 448 -13.32 -5.88 -7.95
N MET A 449 -14.22 -5.40 -7.08
CA MET A 449 -15.20 -4.38 -7.45
C MET A 449 -14.57 -3.02 -7.81
N SER A 450 -13.36 -2.75 -7.37
CA SER A 450 -12.58 -1.57 -7.79
C SER A 450 -12.06 -1.75 -9.21
N THR A 451 -12.96 -1.87 -10.19
CA THR A 451 -12.64 -2.15 -11.60
C THR A 451 -11.80 -1.05 -12.27
N GLY A 452 -11.74 0.13 -11.66
CA GLY A 452 -10.87 1.23 -12.05
C GLY A 452 -9.40 1.04 -11.68
N PHE A 453 -9.09 0.15 -10.72
CA PHE A 453 -7.71 -0.05 -10.27
C PHE A 453 -6.89 -0.86 -11.28
N SER A 454 -5.72 -0.33 -11.65
CA SER A 454 -4.80 -0.97 -12.59
C SER A 454 -4.26 -2.31 -12.07
N GLY A 455 -4.21 -2.46 -10.75
CA GLY A 455 -3.75 -3.68 -10.09
C GLY A 455 -4.74 -4.85 -10.09
N ASN A 456 -6.00 -4.65 -10.53
CA ASN A 456 -6.99 -5.73 -10.62
C ASN A 456 -6.99 -6.42 -11.97
N LEU A 457 -6.88 -5.63 -13.04
CA LEU A 457 -6.92 -6.16 -14.37
C LEU A 457 -5.56 -6.68 -14.82
N GLY A 458 -5.55 -7.85 -15.44
CA GLY A 458 -4.33 -8.48 -15.95
C GLY A 458 -3.54 -9.23 -14.88
N PHE A 459 -3.94 -9.15 -13.62
CA PHE A 459 -3.33 -9.90 -12.53
C PHE A 459 -4.20 -11.09 -12.13
N PRO A 460 -3.61 -12.28 -11.92
CA PRO A 460 -4.35 -13.42 -11.42
C PRO A 460 -4.82 -13.16 -9.99
N MET A 461 -5.90 -13.84 -9.60
CA MET A 461 -6.35 -13.88 -8.21
C MET A 461 -5.19 -14.32 -7.30
N PRO A 462 -4.92 -13.64 -6.17
CA PRO A 462 -3.88 -14.05 -5.21
C PRO A 462 -4.09 -15.49 -4.73
N SER A 463 -3.02 -16.26 -4.57
CA SER A 463 -3.12 -17.67 -4.21
C SER A 463 -3.67 -17.91 -2.80
N ASP A 464 -3.63 -16.89 -1.93
CA ASP A 464 -4.10 -16.92 -0.53
C ASP A 464 -5.40 -16.13 -0.30
N TRP A 465 -6.12 -15.78 -1.37
CA TRP A 465 -7.37 -15.03 -1.20
C TRP A 465 -8.35 -15.76 -0.28
N ALA A 466 -8.97 -15.02 0.61
CA ALA A 466 -9.99 -15.49 1.53
C ALA A 466 -11.36 -14.91 1.18
N PHE A 467 -11.37 -13.64 0.83
CA PHE A 467 -12.55 -12.89 0.41
C PHE A 467 -12.27 -12.15 -0.90
N ASP A 468 -13.30 -12.06 -1.75
CA ASP A 468 -13.28 -11.34 -3.02
C ASP A 468 -14.50 -10.44 -3.09
N GLN A 469 -14.30 -9.13 -3.01
CA GLN A 469 -15.32 -8.11 -3.02
C GLN A 469 -15.73 -7.78 -4.46
N ILE A 470 -16.96 -8.14 -4.85
CA ILE A 470 -17.37 -8.12 -6.26
C ILE A 470 -18.46 -7.11 -6.60
N ALA A 471 -19.29 -6.69 -5.67
CA ALA A 471 -20.39 -5.77 -5.94
C ALA A 471 -20.98 -5.18 -4.66
N THR A 472 -21.44 -3.92 -4.71
CA THR A 472 -22.31 -3.35 -3.66
C THR A 472 -23.75 -3.74 -3.93
N VAL A 473 -24.44 -4.25 -2.91
CA VAL A 473 -25.84 -4.68 -2.99
C VAL A 473 -26.63 -4.27 -1.76
N GLN A 474 -27.93 -4.09 -1.91
CA GLN A 474 -28.84 -3.89 -0.80
C GLN A 474 -29.49 -5.20 -0.36
N VAL A 475 -29.47 -5.48 0.93
CA VAL A 475 -30.08 -6.66 1.56
C VAL A 475 -31.16 -6.22 2.53
N GLY A 476 -32.27 -6.99 2.60
CA GLY A 476 -33.37 -6.70 3.51
C GLY A 476 -34.27 -5.54 3.07
N SER A 477 -35.19 -5.16 3.93
CA SER A 477 -36.12 -4.06 3.74
C SER A 477 -36.51 -3.42 5.06
N GLY A 478 -37.06 -2.18 5.02
CA GLY A 478 -37.46 -1.45 6.23
C GLY A 478 -36.27 -1.29 7.22
N THR A 479 -36.46 -1.59 8.49
CA THR A 479 -35.43 -1.53 9.53
C THR A 479 -34.31 -2.56 9.36
N GLY A 480 -34.56 -3.60 8.58
CA GLY A 480 -33.55 -4.64 8.21
C GLY A 480 -32.79 -4.32 6.93
N ALA A 481 -33.07 -3.18 6.26
CA ALA A 481 -32.34 -2.78 5.07
C ALA A 481 -30.89 -2.40 5.43
N ILE A 482 -29.93 -2.97 4.69
CA ILE A 482 -28.50 -2.65 4.81
C ILE A 482 -27.85 -2.72 3.43
N GLU A 483 -27.04 -1.72 3.12
CA GLU A 483 -26.12 -1.75 1.99
C GLU A 483 -24.84 -2.43 2.42
N ILE A 484 -24.39 -3.36 1.64
CA ILE A 484 -23.19 -4.15 1.88
C ILE A 484 -22.38 -4.31 0.60
N ASP A 485 -21.08 -4.51 0.77
CA ASP A 485 -20.26 -5.05 -0.29
C ASP A 485 -20.29 -6.59 -0.21
N ASN A 486 -20.73 -7.20 -1.31
CA ASN A 486 -20.94 -8.64 -1.42
C ASN A 486 -19.61 -9.33 -1.72
N ASN A 487 -19.21 -10.23 -0.83
CA ASN A 487 -17.91 -10.91 -0.88
C ASN A 487 -18.09 -12.39 -1.16
N ILE A 488 -17.38 -12.91 -2.16
CA ILE A 488 -17.22 -14.34 -2.34
C ILE A 488 -16.20 -14.83 -1.29
N ALA A 489 -16.57 -15.79 -0.48
CA ALA A 489 -15.65 -16.43 0.46
C ALA A 489 -15.25 -17.81 -0.04
N ASN A 490 -13.98 -18.19 0.14
CA ASN A 490 -13.48 -19.53 -0.23
C ASN A 490 -13.22 -20.45 0.97
N GLY A 491 -13.60 -20.02 2.18
CA GLY A 491 -13.49 -20.81 3.39
C GLY A 491 -12.12 -20.79 4.08
N ARG A 492 -11.14 -20.01 3.58
CA ARG A 492 -9.82 -19.86 4.22
C ARG A 492 -9.83 -18.96 5.46
N ASP A 493 -10.82 -18.10 5.58
CA ASP A 493 -11.08 -17.31 6.78
C ASP A 493 -12.56 -17.41 7.12
N LEU A 494 -12.83 -17.90 8.31
CA LEU A 494 -14.19 -18.08 8.80
C LEU A 494 -14.66 -16.92 9.68
N GLY A 495 -13.79 -15.96 9.99
CA GLY A 495 -14.04 -14.90 10.95
C GLY A 495 -14.16 -15.42 12.39
N GLN A 496 -14.50 -14.53 13.32
CA GLN A 496 -14.66 -14.80 14.75
C GLN A 496 -16.13 -14.81 15.16
N ASN A 497 -16.48 -15.61 16.16
CA ASN A 497 -17.80 -15.69 16.75
C ASN A 497 -17.78 -15.71 18.29
N SER A 498 -16.65 -15.41 18.89
CA SER A 498 -16.51 -15.22 20.34
C SER A 498 -15.58 -14.04 20.60
N PHE A 499 -15.93 -13.24 21.59
CA PHE A 499 -15.21 -12.02 21.91
C PHE A 499 -15.00 -11.95 23.44
N SER A 500 -13.84 -11.43 23.86
CA SER A 500 -13.56 -11.14 25.27
C SER A 500 -14.29 -9.91 25.73
N SER A 501 -14.38 -9.70 27.04
CA SER A 501 -14.83 -8.42 27.59
C SER A 501 -13.95 -7.29 27.08
N GLN A 502 -14.54 -6.15 26.77
CA GLN A 502 -13.81 -4.97 26.28
C GLN A 502 -12.73 -4.53 27.26
N VAL A 503 -11.52 -4.29 26.75
CA VAL A 503 -10.40 -3.73 27.51
C VAL A 503 -9.94 -2.46 26.83
N TYR A 504 -10.00 -1.34 27.55
CA TYR A 504 -9.61 -0.05 27.00
C TYR A 504 -8.10 0.20 27.13
N PHE A 505 -7.44 0.45 26.02
CA PHE A 505 -6.00 0.77 25.91
C PHE A 505 -5.74 2.10 25.20
N GLY A 506 -6.57 3.12 25.48
CA GLY A 506 -6.43 4.44 24.85
C GLY A 506 -5.04 5.05 24.98
N LEU A 507 -4.70 5.95 24.06
CA LEU A 507 -3.49 6.75 24.14
C LEU A 507 -3.63 7.82 25.21
N ASP A 508 -2.51 8.15 25.88
CA ASP A 508 -2.50 9.22 26.87
C ASP A 508 -2.89 10.56 26.25
N VAL A 509 -3.59 11.38 27.07
CA VAL A 509 -4.04 12.73 26.74
C VAL A 509 -3.36 13.74 27.64
N GLY A 510 -3.53 15.03 27.33
CA GLY A 510 -3.05 16.13 28.17
C GLY A 510 -3.58 16.01 29.61
N PHE A 511 -2.76 16.40 30.57
CA PHE A 511 -3.14 16.34 31.98
C PHE A 511 -4.20 17.39 32.32
N ASP A 512 -5.22 17.01 33.08
CA ASP A 512 -6.21 17.94 33.62
C ASP A 512 -5.65 18.66 34.83
N MET A 513 -5.37 19.94 34.68
CA MET A 513 -4.78 20.80 35.74
C MET A 513 -5.64 20.91 36.99
N SER A 514 -6.92 20.55 36.92
CA SER A 514 -7.76 20.51 38.13
C SER A 514 -7.31 19.46 39.17
N TRP A 515 -6.58 18.44 38.70
CA TRP A 515 -6.05 17.37 39.55
C TRP A 515 -4.60 17.59 40.02
N ARG A 516 -3.99 18.73 39.63
CA ARG A 516 -2.59 19.05 39.92
C ARG A 516 -2.22 18.88 41.39
N ASP A 517 -2.96 19.49 42.25
CA ASP A 517 -2.63 19.49 43.71
C ASP A 517 -2.93 18.14 44.38
N ALA A 518 -3.90 17.39 43.85
CA ALA A 518 -4.17 16.02 44.31
C ALA A 518 -3.02 15.07 43.92
N MET A 519 -2.57 15.13 42.67
CA MET A 519 -1.44 14.30 42.18
C MET A 519 -0.14 14.70 42.88
N LEU A 520 0.11 16.01 43.15
CA LEU A 520 1.28 16.45 43.88
C LEU A 520 1.32 15.84 45.30
N ARG A 521 0.21 15.87 46.02
CA ARG A 521 0.14 15.26 47.36
C ARG A 521 0.44 13.78 47.35
N ASP A 522 -0.06 13.05 46.33
CA ASP A 522 0.22 11.61 46.19
C ASP A 522 1.67 11.34 45.83
N VAL A 523 2.30 12.18 44.98
CA VAL A 523 3.74 12.10 44.64
C VAL A 523 4.57 12.35 45.90
N GLN A 524 4.27 13.40 46.67
CA GLN A 524 4.95 13.73 47.95
C GLN A 524 4.84 12.57 48.94
N ALA A 525 3.61 12.07 49.19
CA ALA A 525 3.38 10.95 50.09
C ALA A 525 4.11 9.67 49.67
N TYR A 526 4.14 9.38 48.37
CA TYR A 526 4.87 8.24 47.89
C TYR A 526 6.37 8.39 48.08
N LEU A 527 6.95 9.54 47.68
CA LEU A 527 8.40 9.77 47.81
C LEU A 527 8.84 9.76 49.29
N GLU A 528 8.05 10.34 50.16
CA GLU A 528 8.31 10.29 51.61
C GLU A 528 8.28 8.85 52.15
N SER A 529 7.36 8.01 51.65
CA SER A 529 7.28 6.58 52.04
C SER A 529 8.51 5.76 51.69
N ILE A 530 9.32 6.23 50.73
CA ILE A 530 10.59 5.60 50.30
C ILE A 530 11.83 6.41 50.74
N ASN A 531 11.67 7.24 51.83
CA ASN A 531 12.72 8.08 52.41
C ASN A 531 13.29 9.15 51.45
N VAL A 532 12.48 9.72 50.59
CA VAL A 532 12.77 10.91 49.79
C VAL A 532 11.91 12.05 50.27
N PRO A 533 12.40 12.88 51.20
CA PRO A 533 11.61 13.96 51.80
C PRO A 533 11.35 15.10 50.80
N GLU A 534 10.44 16.03 51.14
CA GLU A 534 10.14 17.21 50.31
C GLU A 534 11.42 17.99 49.92
N SER A 535 12.34 18.16 50.87
CA SER A 535 13.64 18.85 50.67
C SER A 535 14.80 18.00 51.18
N GLY A 536 15.95 18.08 50.52
CA GLY A 536 17.12 17.28 50.86
C GLY A 536 17.16 15.94 50.08
N GLY A 537 18.31 15.27 50.11
CA GLY A 537 18.54 14.01 49.39
C GLY A 537 17.91 12.79 50.06
N PRO A 538 17.84 11.64 49.35
CA PRO A 538 17.38 10.37 49.91
C PRO A 538 18.22 9.98 51.14
N GLY A 539 17.55 9.61 52.27
CA GLY A 539 18.23 9.18 53.49
C GLY A 539 18.88 10.29 54.32
N GLY A 540 18.59 11.58 54.06
CA GLY A 540 19.16 12.72 54.78
C GLY A 540 20.49 13.22 54.21
N GLU A 541 20.90 12.78 53.04
CA GLU A 541 22.04 13.34 52.30
C GLU A 541 21.76 14.82 51.96
N ALA A 542 22.74 15.69 52.29
CA ALA A 542 22.59 17.11 52.05
C ALA A 542 22.75 17.46 50.58
N LEU A 543 21.88 18.37 50.07
CA LEU A 543 22.09 19.22 48.92
C LEU A 543 21.60 18.71 47.55
N THR A 544 20.33 18.34 47.47
CA THR A 544 19.60 18.39 46.19
C THR A 544 19.21 19.82 45.82
N LEU A 545 19.31 20.19 44.54
CA LEU A 545 18.99 21.54 44.06
C LEU A 545 17.48 21.82 44.03
N HIS A 546 16.64 20.78 43.93
CA HIS A 546 15.19 20.92 43.80
C HIS A 546 14.42 20.14 44.84
N THR A 547 13.32 20.73 45.31
CA THR A 547 12.31 20.05 46.14
C THR A 547 11.47 19.08 45.29
N THR A 548 10.70 18.21 45.96
CA THR A 548 9.72 17.35 45.27
C THR A 548 8.70 18.19 44.53
N THR A 549 8.21 19.27 45.14
CA THR A 549 7.24 20.20 44.51
C THR A 549 7.82 20.87 43.25
N GLU A 550 9.06 21.34 43.32
CA GLU A 550 9.73 21.96 42.15
C GLU A 550 9.96 20.96 41.02
N SER A 551 10.42 19.74 41.32
CA SER A 551 10.63 18.67 40.36
C SER A 551 9.33 18.22 39.70
N TYR A 552 8.26 18.11 40.46
CA TYR A 552 6.92 17.81 39.96
C TYR A 552 6.42 18.92 39.02
N ASN A 553 6.53 20.20 39.44
CA ASN A 553 6.10 21.33 38.63
C ASN A 553 6.91 21.42 37.32
N ALA A 554 8.21 21.15 37.35
CA ALA A 554 9.06 21.11 36.15
C ALA A 554 8.63 19.99 35.19
N THR A 555 8.33 18.80 35.70
CA THR A 555 7.81 17.68 34.92
C THR A 555 6.44 17.99 34.31
N LEU A 556 5.55 18.63 35.08
CA LEU A 556 4.20 18.98 34.60
C LEU A 556 4.21 20.13 33.61
N ALA A 557 5.16 21.08 33.71
CA ALA A 557 5.32 22.18 32.75
C ALA A 557 5.60 21.68 31.32
N VAL A 558 6.16 20.49 31.16
CA VAL A 558 6.44 19.85 29.87
C VAL A 558 5.47 18.73 29.53
N ASP A 559 4.32 18.65 30.20
CA ASP A 559 3.30 17.59 29.98
C ASP A 559 2.84 17.51 28.52
N GLY A 560 2.70 18.63 27.84
CA GLY A 560 2.32 18.65 26.41
C GLY A 560 3.35 17.96 25.52
N LEU A 561 4.66 18.20 25.75
CA LEU A 561 5.74 17.53 25.05
C LEU A 561 5.76 16.01 25.35
N ILE A 562 5.67 15.65 26.62
CA ILE A 562 5.65 14.25 27.07
C ILE A 562 4.44 13.51 26.49
N THR A 563 3.27 14.15 26.50
CA THR A 563 2.05 13.57 25.90
C THR A 563 2.22 13.35 24.38
N SER A 564 2.82 14.32 23.67
CA SER A 564 3.10 14.17 22.23
C SER A 564 4.08 13.02 21.96
N LEU A 565 5.17 12.91 22.72
CA LEU A 565 6.13 11.82 22.62
C LEU A 565 5.50 10.46 22.92
N ALA A 566 4.73 10.36 24.01
CA ALA A 566 4.02 9.15 24.41
C ALA A 566 3.05 8.67 23.32
N ARG A 567 2.29 9.59 22.70
CA ARG A 567 1.37 9.30 21.61
C ARG A 567 2.11 8.87 20.34
N THR A 568 3.16 9.59 19.96
CA THR A 568 3.99 9.28 18.77
C THR A 568 4.66 7.92 18.89
N LEU A 569 5.21 7.61 20.06
CA LEU A 569 5.92 6.36 20.33
C LEU A 569 5.00 5.24 20.85
N ARG A 570 3.70 5.51 21.04
CA ARG A 570 2.68 4.56 21.50
C ARG A 570 2.98 3.93 22.88
N MET A 571 3.59 4.67 23.77
CA MET A 571 3.93 4.23 25.13
C MET A 571 3.19 5.08 26.18
N ARG A 572 3.19 4.63 27.44
CA ARG A 572 2.58 5.39 28.55
C ARG A 572 3.41 6.62 28.90
N LYS A 573 2.76 7.80 29.03
CA LYS A 573 3.47 9.02 29.42
C LYS A 573 4.04 8.93 30.83
N ALA A 574 3.40 8.19 31.73
CA ALA A 574 3.93 7.92 33.06
C ALA A 574 5.31 7.27 33.03
N LEU A 575 5.58 6.41 32.04
CA LEU A 575 6.88 5.77 31.84
C LEU A 575 7.99 6.80 31.51
N ILE A 576 7.66 7.89 30.82
CA ILE A 576 8.57 9.00 30.52
C ILE A 576 8.71 9.95 31.71
N GLN A 577 7.59 10.23 32.41
CA GLN A 577 7.55 11.16 33.53
C GLN A 577 8.36 10.65 34.72
N CYS A 578 8.35 9.34 34.99
CA CYS A 578 9.02 8.76 36.14
C CYS A 578 10.54 9.06 36.21
N PRO A 579 11.36 8.68 35.21
CA PRO A 579 12.78 9.00 35.24
C PRO A 579 13.02 10.51 35.19
N LEU A 580 12.23 11.28 34.43
CA LEU A 580 12.41 12.73 34.35
C LEU A 580 12.22 13.39 35.72
N LEU A 581 11.12 13.13 36.42
CA LEU A 581 10.89 13.67 37.75
C LEU A 581 11.98 13.26 38.74
N TRP A 582 12.37 11.98 38.67
CA TRP A 582 13.36 11.42 39.60
C TRP A 582 14.74 12.03 39.39
N GLU A 583 15.20 12.21 38.17
CA GLU A 583 16.51 12.80 37.87
C GLU A 583 16.53 14.30 38.23
N ILE A 584 15.45 15.06 37.94
CA ILE A 584 15.33 16.47 38.41
C ILE A 584 15.41 16.52 39.93
N ARG A 585 14.73 15.62 40.65
CA ARG A 585 14.70 15.58 42.10
C ARG A 585 16.06 15.24 42.72
N LYS A 586 16.88 14.46 42.02
CA LYS A 586 18.22 14.04 42.46
C LYS A 586 19.35 14.99 42.05
N LEU A 587 19.09 15.96 41.19
CA LEU A 587 20.09 16.98 40.84
C LEU A 587 20.73 17.56 42.10
N ASN A 588 22.05 17.55 42.15
CA ASN A 588 22.82 18.03 43.31
C ASN A 588 23.85 19.09 42.88
N ILE A 589 24.48 19.76 43.87
CA ILE A 589 25.43 20.83 43.63
C ILE A 589 26.75 20.39 42.99
N ALA A 590 26.98 19.10 42.87
CA ALA A 590 28.19 18.57 42.23
C ALA A 590 27.99 18.35 40.67
N ASP A 591 26.76 18.40 40.20
CA ASP A 591 26.49 18.19 38.76
C ASP A 591 27.00 19.35 37.88
N PRO A 592 26.79 20.65 38.20
CA PRO A 592 27.34 21.76 37.44
C PRO A 592 28.88 21.72 37.27
N PRO A 593 29.71 21.43 38.30
CA PRO A 593 31.16 21.26 38.13
C PRO A 593 31.55 20.10 37.20
N ALA A 594 30.79 19.01 37.19
CA ALA A 594 31.01 17.89 36.27
C ALA A 594 30.72 18.29 34.81
N ASP A 595 29.68 19.03 34.56
CA ASP A 595 29.33 19.58 33.25
C ASP A 595 30.37 20.60 32.76
N ASP A 596 30.88 21.48 33.65
CA ASP A 596 31.96 22.41 33.33
C ASP A 596 33.23 21.68 32.98
N ALA A 597 33.57 20.55 33.62
CA ALA A 597 34.73 19.74 33.29
C ALA A 597 34.61 19.14 31.86
N VAL A 598 33.44 18.70 31.42
CA VAL A 598 33.22 18.23 30.04
C VAL A 598 33.32 19.40 29.07
N ARG A 599 32.70 20.55 29.37
CA ARG A 599 32.76 21.75 28.53
C ARG A 599 34.20 22.24 28.31
N LEU A 600 35.08 22.07 29.30
CA LEU A 600 36.48 22.45 29.23
C LEU A 600 37.41 21.34 28.67
N GLY A 601 36.82 20.19 28.26
CA GLY A 601 37.59 19.04 27.74
C GLY A 601 38.43 18.30 28.79
N LEU A 602 38.12 18.48 30.08
CA LEU A 602 38.81 17.83 31.21
C LEU A 602 38.18 16.48 31.56
N LYS A 603 37.03 16.14 30.98
CA LYS A 603 36.29 14.90 31.14
C LYS A 603 35.59 14.55 29.83
N ASP A 604 35.54 13.27 29.48
CA ASP A 604 35.06 12.79 28.19
C ASP A 604 33.52 12.79 28.08
N ASP A 605 32.77 12.59 29.20
CA ASP A 605 31.31 12.55 29.26
C ASP A 605 30.81 12.75 30.69
N SER A 606 29.65 13.35 30.86
CA SER A 606 28.92 13.41 32.12
C SER A 606 27.43 13.25 31.85
N SER A 607 26.63 12.77 32.84
CA SER A 607 25.19 12.88 32.78
C SER A 607 24.78 14.35 32.86
N THR A 608 23.93 14.81 31.95
CA THR A 608 23.63 16.23 31.86
C THR A 608 22.17 16.50 31.47
N GLY A 609 21.75 17.73 31.66
CA GLY A 609 20.39 18.19 31.42
C GLY A 609 19.36 17.64 32.44
N LEU A 610 18.09 17.93 32.22
CA LEU A 610 17.01 17.59 33.17
C LEU A 610 16.85 16.09 33.43
N ALA A 611 17.09 15.26 32.45
CA ALA A 611 16.97 13.79 32.54
C ALA A 611 18.29 13.06 32.84
N GLN A 612 19.36 13.79 33.12
CA GLN A 612 20.68 13.28 33.52
C GLN A 612 21.18 12.15 32.59
N ILE A 613 21.20 12.39 31.29
CA ILE A 613 21.60 11.39 30.28
C ILE A 613 23.06 11.61 29.85
N PHE A 614 23.86 10.55 29.82
CA PHE A 614 25.20 10.54 29.22
C PHE A 614 25.10 10.61 27.68
N ALA A 615 26.01 11.35 27.03
CA ALA A 615 26.03 11.47 25.58
C ALA A 615 26.22 10.11 24.88
N ALA A 616 27.08 9.25 25.40
CA ALA A 616 27.26 7.89 24.88
C ALA A 616 25.96 7.06 24.94
N THR A 617 25.17 7.18 26.02
CA THR A 617 23.86 6.52 26.16
C THR A 617 22.85 7.09 25.17
N ALA A 618 22.81 8.42 25.02
CA ALA A 618 21.93 9.08 24.06
C ALA A 618 22.23 8.63 22.61
N ILE A 619 23.50 8.55 22.23
CA ILE A 619 23.92 8.08 20.89
C ILE A 619 23.49 6.63 20.66
N ARG A 620 23.76 5.73 21.62
CA ARG A 620 23.34 4.31 21.51
C ARG A 620 21.85 4.17 21.35
N ALA A 621 21.06 4.85 22.19
CA ALA A 621 19.61 4.82 22.17
C ALA A 621 19.05 5.36 20.85
N ARG A 622 19.56 6.49 20.37
CA ARG A 622 19.17 7.07 19.09
C ARG A 622 19.56 6.14 17.93
N ASN A 623 20.78 5.61 17.92
CA ASN A 623 21.22 4.67 16.90
C ASN A 623 20.38 3.39 16.88
N HIS A 624 20.01 2.87 18.06
CA HIS A 624 19.09 1.74 18.17
C HIS A 624 17.76 2.07 17.51
N CYS A 625 17.13 3.20 17.87
CA CYS A 625 15.84 3.61 17.33
C CYS A 625 15.89 3.95 15.83
N ILE A 626 17.01 4.49 15.32
CA ILE A 626 17.21 4.72 13.87
C ILE A 626 17.28 3.39 13.13
N ARG A 627 18.08 2.41 13.62
CA ARG A 627 18.18 1.08 13.00
C ARG A 627 16.85 0.33 12.98
N GLN A 628 16.01 0.55 13.99
CA GLN A 628 14.67 -0.03 14.09
C GLN A 628 13.62 0.75 13.27
N GLY A 629 13.99 1.88 12.64
CA GLY A 629 13.06 2.73 11.91
C GLY A 629 12.03 3.46 12.78
N ILE A 630 12.31 3.60 14.07
CA ILE A 630 11.42 4.29 15.04
C ILE A 630 11.52 5.81 14.89
N ILE A 631 12.73 6.29 14.63
CA ILE A 631 13.02 7.70 14.34
C ILE A 631 13.92 7.81 13.10
N GLY A 632 13.86 8.95 12.43
CA GLY A 632 14.82 9.30 11.39
C GLY A 632 16.12 9.85 11.96
N GLY A 633 17.18 9.88 11.14
CA GLY A 633 18.46 10.49 11.49
C GLY A 633 19.68 9.74 10.98
N THR A 634 20.86 10.27 11.31
CA THR A 634 22.15 9.67 10.95
C THR A 634 22.70 8.90 12.14
N ILE A 635 23.27 7.73 11.88
CA ILE A 635 24.02 6.94 12.87
C ILE A 635 25.28 7.71 13.26
N MET A 636 25.53 7.82 14.55
CA MET A 636 26.71 8.47 15.15
C MET A 636 27.57 7.42 15.86
N ASP A 637 28.86 7.70 15.99
CA ASP A 637 29.79 6.80 16.70
C ASP A 637 29.95 7.27 18.16
N PHE A 638 29.39 6.51 19.10
CA PHE A 638 29.54 6.80 20.54
C PHE A 638 31.00 6.67 21.06
N GLY A 639 31.91 6.06 20.30
CA GLY A 639 33.32 6.02 20.54
C GLY A 639 34.09 7.25 20.04
N ASN A 640 33.48 8.06 19.19
CA ASN A 640 34.04 9.28 18.63
C ASN A 640 33.81 10.47 19.58
N ASP A 641 34.88 11.18 19.93
CA ASP A 641 34.85 12.29 20.89
C ASP A 641 34.02 13.49 20.35
N ASP A 642 34.13 13.80 19.06
CA ASP A 642 33.39 14.91 18.44
C ASP A 642 31.87 14.62 18.43
N ASP A 643 31.47 13.38 18.12
CA ASP A 643 30.07 12.95 18.17
C ASP A 643 29.56 13.04 19.61
N ARG A 644 30.32 12.52 20.60
CA ARG A 644 29.92 12.61 22.00
C ARG A 644 29.80 14.04 22.48
N LEU A 645 30.75 14.90 22.20
CA LEU A 645 30.75 16.30 22.61
C LEU A 645 29.56 17.05 21.94
N SER A 646 29.32 16.81 20.67
CA SER A 646 28.16 17.41 19.97
C SER A 646 26.82 17.02 20.59
N VAL A 647 26.65 15.74 20.96
CA VAL A 647 25.42 15.26 21.59
C VAL A 647 25.33 15.74 23.03
N TRP A 648 26.48 15.79 23.76
CA TRP A 648 26.52 16.32 25.12
C TRP A 648 26.06 17.78 25.16
N HIS A 649 26.53 18.65 24.27
CA HIS A 649 26.05 20.03 24.17
C HIS A 649 24.53 20.12 23.93
N LYS A 650 24.00 19.28 23.03
CA LYS A 650 22.55 19.25 22.79
C LYS A 650 21.77 18.81 24.04
N LEU A 651 22.25 17.81 24.77
CA LEU A 651 21.61 17.36 26.00
C LEU A 651 21.67 18.41 27.11
N ASN A 652 22.75 19.19 27.19
CA ASN A 652 22.95 20.23 28.21
C ASN A 652 22.15 21.51 27.90
N GLU A 653 22.12 21.92 26.65
CA GLU A 653 21.63 23.25 26.24
C GLU A 653 20.19 23.25 25.71
N ASP A 654 19.70 22.10 25.24
CA ASP A 654 18.35 21.92 24.65
C ASP A 654 17.50 20.96 25.48
N ASN A 655 16.63 21.53 26.33
CA ASN A 655 15.71 20.75 27.16
C ASN A 655 14.74 19.89 26.33
N ILE A 656 14.31 20.34 25.12
CA ILE A 656 13.43 19.56 24.27
C ILE A 656 14.18 18.32 23.74
N TYR A 657 15.43 18.49 23.32
CA TYR A 657 16.27 17.38 22.89
C TYR A 657 16.55 16.40 24.05
N ASN A 658 16.85 16.91 25.25
CA ASN A 658 17.10 16.12 26.44
C ASN A 658 15.88 15.26 26.81
N ILE A 659 14.70 15.87 26.96
CA ILE A 659 13.44 15.19 27.29
C ILE A 659 13.03 14.20 26.20
N SER A 660 13.19 14.57 24.92
CA SER A 660 12.87 13.70 23.78
C SER A 660 13.80 12.48 23.67
N THR A 661 14.94 12.52 24.33
CA THR A 661 15.89 11.38 24.40
C THR A 661 15.45 10.36 25.47
N VAL A 662 14.72 10.74 26.52
CA VAL A 662 14.25 9.84 27.59
C VAL A 662 13.53 8.60 27.03
N PRO A 663 12.48 8.71 26.20
CA PRO A 663 11.79 7.53 25.68
C PRO A 663 12.68 6.67 24.78
N LEU A 664 13.69 7.23 24.11
CA LEU A 664 14.62 6.45 23.29
C LEU A 664 15.53 5.59 24.16
N VAL A 665 16.00 6.13 25.29
CA VAL A 665 16.79 5.38 26.29
C VAL A 665 15.94 4.25 26.90
N LEU A 666 14.65 4.48 27.15
CA LEU A 666 13.75 3.45 27.64
C LEU A 666 13.53 2.34 26.60
N ILE A 667 13.43 2.69 25.30
CA ILE A 667 13.26 1.72 24.21
C ILE A 667 14.52 0.85 24.07
N GLU A 668 15.71 1.45 24.04
CA GLU A 668 16.97 0.71 24.00
C GLU A 668 17.17 -0.13 25.27
N GLY A 669 16.86 0.44 26.45
CA GLY A 669 16.97 -0.26 27.71
C GLY A 669 16.05 -1.48 27.83
N ALA A 670 14.85 -1.42 27.27
CA ALA A 670 13.96 -2.58 27.17
C ALA A 670 14.56 -3.68 26.31
N ALA A 671 15.11 -3.32 25.14
CA ALA A 671 15.77 -4.27 24.24
C ALA A 671 16.98 -4.93 24.91
N ASP A 672 17.79 -4.19 25.67
CA ASP A 672 18.96 -4.70 26.40
C ASP A 672 18.62 -5.78 27.43
N VAL A 673 17.41 -5.73 28.00
CA VAL A 673 16.93 -6.74 28.97
C VAL A 673 16.04 -7.80 28.32
N GLY A 674 16.04 -7.88 26.98
CA GLY A 674 15.29 -8.89 26.22
C GLY A 674 13.76 -8.69 26.22
N LEU A 675 13.31 -7.46 26.42
CA LEU A 675 11.91 -7.10 26.32
C LEU A 675 11.58 -6.56 24.92
N ARG A 676 10.33 -6.66 24.55
CA ARG A 676 9.77 -5.94 23.40
C ARG A 676 9.83 -4.42 23.63
N ARG A 677 9.60 -3.65 22.57
CA ARG A 677 9.49 -2.21 22.65
C ARG A 677 8.42 -1.80 23.64
N PRO A 678 8.69 -0.83 24.56
CA PRO A 678 7.67 -0.27 25.44
C PRO A 678 6.45 0.25 24.67
N ASP A 679 5.27 -0.14 25.12
CA ASP A 679 4.00 0.26 24.54
C ASP A 679 2.90 0.46 25.60
N VAL A 680 1.68 0.76 25.14
CA VAL A 680 0.51 0.95 26.01
C VAL A 680 0.05 -0.34 26.70
N PHE A 681 0.60 -1.50 26.34
CA PHE A 681 0.27 -2.81 26.91
C PHE A 681 1.35 -3.37 27.83
N PHE A 682 2.40 -2.60 28.13
CA PHE A 682 3.44 -3.05 29.04
C PHE A 682 2.83 -3.42 30.39
N THR A 683 3.21 -4.59 30.86
CA THR A 683 2.89 -5.05 32.22
C THR A 683 3.71 -4.27 33.25
N GLU A 684 3.33 -4.35 34.50
CA GLU A 684 4.11 -3.74 35.58
C GLU A 684 5.53 -4.32 35.71
N ASP A 685 5.71 -5.62 35.41
CA ASP A 685 7.05 -6.21 35.44
C ASP A 685 7.91 -5.72 34.29
N GLU A 686 7.36 -5.65 33.05
CA GLU A 686 8.07 -5.07 31.91
C GLU A 686 8.42 -3.60 32.16
N THR A 687 7.49 -2.83 32.72
CA THR A 687 7.69 -1.43 33.13
C THR A 687 8.82 -1.32 34.15
N ARG A 688 8.80 -2.13 35.22
CA ARG A 688 9.82 -2.15 36.26
C ARG A 688 11.21 -2.46 35.71
N ARG A 689 11.32 -3.49 34.88
CA ARG A 689 12.61 -3.92 34.28
C ARG A 689 13.16 -2.88 33.32
N THR A 690 12.30 -2.22 32.55
CA THR A 690 12.69 -1.12 31.66
C THR A 690 13.18 0.09 32.46
N LEU A 691 12.46 0.48 33.52
CA LEU A 691 12.87 1.57 34.40
C LEU A 691 14.19 1.24 35.13
N ALA A 692 14.38 0.01 35.59
CA ALA A 692 15.63 -0.42 36.21
C ALA A 692 16.83 -0.19 35.27
N ARG A 693 16.69 -0.57 34.00
CA ARG A 693 17.76 -0.45 33.00
C ARG A 693 18.14 1.00 32.68
N TYR A 694 17.24 1.98 32.91
CA TYR A 694 17.59 3.40 32.79
C TYR A 694 18.77 3.81 33.69
N ASN A 695 18.87 3.25 34.90
CA ASN A 695 19.97 3.47 35.86
C ASN A 695 21.10 2.45 35.77
N GLY A 696 21.19 1.67 34.69
CA GLY A 696 22.26 0.69 34.48
C GLY A 696 21.91 -0.75 34.81
N THR A 697 22.73 -1.45 35.57
CA THR A 697 22.57 -2.88 35.94
C THR A 697 22.92 -3.13 37.40
N GLY A 698 22.52 -4.28 37.95
CA GLY A 698 22.80 -4.70 39.31
C GLY A 698 21.77 -4.21 40.34
N ASP A 699 22.04 -4.44 41.61
CA ASP A 699 21.10 -4.20 42.72
C ASP A 699 20.59 -2.75 42.81
N ALA A 700 21.46 -1.78 42.52
CA ALA A 700 21.09 -0.36 42.51
C ALA A 700 20.05 -0.06 41.41
N ALA A 701 20.22 -0.63 40.22
CA ALA A 701 19.26 -0.51 39.13
C ALA A 701 17.93 -1.20 39.45
N GLU A 702 17.98 -2.40 40.02
CA GLU A 702 16.76 -3.10 40.46
C GLU A 702 15.99 -2.32 41.54
N ASN A 703 16.70 -1.67 42.48
CA ASN A 703 16.08 -0.78 43.46
C ASN A 703 15.45 0.45 42.81
N TYR A 704 16.16 1.06 41.87
CA TYR A 704 15.66 2.19 41.06
C TYR A 704 14.37 1.79 40.32
N GLY A 705 14.36 0.63 39.66
CA GLY A 705 13.16 0.12 38.97
C GLY A 705 11.97 -0.08 39.90
N ARG A 706 12.16 -0.60 41.11
CA ARG A 706 11.07 -0.74 42.11
C ARG A 706 10.55 0.61 42.60
N GLN A 707 11.43 1.56 42.87
CA GLN A 707 11.05 2.91 43.30
C GLN A 707 10.28 3.64 42.19
N LEU A 708 10.73 3.58 40.94
CA LEU A 708 10.04 4.24 39.86
C LEU A 708 8.73 3.55 39.44
N LEU A 709 8.60 2.23 39.64
CA LEU A 709 7.30 1.56 39.44
C LEU A 709 6.22 2.10 40.40
N GLY A 710 6.58 2.40 41.69
CA GLY A 710 5.66 3.02 42.60
C GLY A 710 5.25 4.41 42.14
N LEU A 711 6.20 5.23 41.70
CA LEU A 711 5.90 6.55 41.13
C LEU A 711 5.04 6.44 39.84
N TYR A 712 5.32 5.47 38.98
CA TYR A 712 4.50 5.16 37.79
C TYR A 712 3.03 4.90 38.17
N ARG A 713 2.79 4.10 39.21
CA ARG A 713 1.43 3.84 39.70
C ARG A 713 0.74 5.12 40.20
N VAL A 714 1.48 6.04 40.83
CA VAL A 714 0.93 7.34 41.23
C VAL A 714 0.50 8.15 40.02
N PHE A 715 1.33 8.25 38.96
CA PHE A 715 0.97 8.94 37.73
C PHE A 715 -0.22 8.27 37.02
N GLU A 716 -0.20 6.95 36.91
CA GLU A 716 -1.27 6.19 36.25
C GLU A 716 -2.64 6.30 36.95
N LYS A 717 -2.66 6.50 38.30
CA LYS A 717 -3.89 6.79 39.04
C LYS A 717 -4.65 7.98 38.45
N TYR A 718 -3.94 8.96 37.89
CA TYR A 718 -4.52 10.17 37.30
C TYR A 718 -4.62 10.13 35.78
N HIS A 719 -3.70 9.49 35.09
CA HIS A 719 -3.72 9.44 33.62
C HIS A 719 -4.75 8.44 33.09
N LYS A 720 -4.91 7.29 33.75
CA LYS A 720 -5.84 6.26 33.33
C LYS A 720 -7.30 6.78 33.20
N PRO A 721 -7.89 7.45 34.17
CA PRO A 721 -9.25 7.97 34.04
C PRO A 721 -9.40 9.00 32.90
N LEU A 722 -8.38 9.85 32.68
CA LEU A 722 -8.41 10.85 31.62
C LEU A 722 -8.47 10.23 30.23
N ARG A 723 -7.68 9.17 29.96
CA ARG A 723 -7.71 8.47 28.67
C ARG A 723 -8.92 7.56 28.52
N GLU A 724 -9.55 7.11 29.61
CA GLU A 724 -10.80 6.36 29.57
C GLU A 724 -12.02 7.25 29.30
N ALA A 725 -11.92 8.55 29.59
CA ALA A 725 -12.94 9.53 29.31
C ALA A 725 -12.83 10.20 27.95
N SER A 726 -11.71 10.03 27.26
CA SER A 726 -11.41 10.62 25.96
C SER A 726 -11.69 9.67 24.80
#